data_78e673698d6973c56ddeb77432bdcbee
#
_entry.id   78e673698d6973c56ddeb77432bdcbee
#
_cell.length_a   1.000
_cell.length_b   1.000
_cell.length_c   1.000
_cell.angle_alpha   90.00
_cell.angle_beta   90.00
_cell.angle_gamma   90.00
#
_symmetry.space_group_name_H-M   'P 1'
#
loop_
_entity.id
_entity.type
_entity.pdbx_description
1 polymer ?
#
loop_
_entity_poly.entity_id
_entity_poly.type
_entity_poly.pdbx_seq_one_letter_code
_entity_poly.pdbx_strand_id
1 'polypeptide(L)'
;MQVTSTVGVLVCSGLMSFAVVSASAADESVRTGQSAVQTSTVKLIAGVTLTEQFTDNVFLTSNDRRSDFVTTFAPWASLSMESGDFKLDLEASAEIGRYSSNSSENYEDFALGAEARYRLREGLFAFGGLDYAWDHEERNSPDDVNGLEPTDLREASGFFGIGGTFDERSFRLGVNLRDINFDDTPAAGGAIINNDDRDRLQTEIGGRLGVRRTANGEVFVQGIYNQREYDSAMDDLGFQRDSQGIQAAIGYTGRMGDLTGEVLVGALSQSYDDARFETVTTPVIGADLTWRASPNTRVTGEIERTIEETTLSGASSYISTTAGARIRHRVAQNMSIASYFFLTQNDYQGVGRTDHLTETGVGLRYYINPKVYVDADYAFRQRLSDVAGAEFDEHRIYLGVGAELQPRYQERANSSASASSTETYVGVQIGDSALQTKLDGPRGGGGNLTANFGDRGFVGGVFAGYRANFGQLVLGVEAEIETGDAEWTHVGNRNYSVKAGDSYGLSGIAGFRTKGGNLLYGRFGVTAAEFESQYQQGGNQAAVNDREIGFNVGLGAEFPLGGGLSGRMEYQIRAFEDYEIGAPLGGGDDDNFANVEGVARFGLLYVFGAEDKVDVAPVDFSGFYAGGQLGHGTLQSENSGPRPNAAAPAFTLFTTRSGQGFTAGVLGGYGHQFGSFYIGGEAELELSSAGWNIERDPVGRIYSVEKLGTVGATLRAGYVVNESVLIYGRAGLVRSKFNTNYQFSGNLVDQDDYLTGVRIGGGVELSVSQQTHLRLDYTHTNYDAHQVDYGVGVDQFDTSENLFRVGLSYQF
;
A
#
# COMPACT_ATOMS: atom_id res chain seq x y z
N MET A 1 11.92 8.66 3.09
CA MET A 1 10.55 8.21 2.99
C MET A 1 9.75 9.38 2.52
N GLN A 2 9.64 9.51 1.26
CA GLN A 2 8.58 10.17 0.55
C GLN A 2 7.90 9.02 -0.18
N VAL A 3 6.91 8.41 0.46
CA VAL A 3 5.85 7.70 -0.21
C VAL A 3 4.64 8.62 -0.03
N THR A 4 4.73 9.72 -0.57
CA THR A 4 3.70 10.47 -1.26
C THR A 4 4.23 10.52 -2.66
N SER A 5 3.44 10.21 -3.65
CA SER A 5 3.76 10.53 -5.03
C SER A 5 4.49 11.86 -5.02
N THR A 6 5.69 11.89 -5.54
CA THR A 6 6.46 13.14 -5.64
C THR A 6 5.73 14.12 -6.56
N VAL A 7 4.70 13.65 -7.23
CA VAL A 7 3.79 14.36 -8.11
C VAL A 7 2.59 14.94 -7.35
N GLY A 8 2.00 14.21 -6.38
CA GLY A 8 0.84 14.70 -5.61
C GLY A 8 1.12 15.81 -4.59
N VAL A 9 2.38 16.18 -4.34
CA VAL A 9 2.73 17.31 -3.46
C VAL A 9 2.75 18.65 -4.23
N LEU A 10 2.78 18.62 -5.56
CA LEU A 10 2.73 19.84 -6.38
C LEU A 10 1.31 20.44 -6.49
N VAL A 11 0.26 19.66 -6.27
CA VAL A 11 -1.13 20.09 -6.48
C VAL A 11 -1.69 20.96 -5.34
N CYS A 12 -1.15 20.89 -4.11
CA CYS A 12 -1.69 21.64 -2.97
C CYS A 12 -0.91 22.88 -2.52
N SER A 13 0.12 23.33 -3.24
CA SER A 13 0.99 24.39 -2.71
C SER A 13 1.14 25.65 -3.58
N GLY A 14 0.03 26.21 -4.02
CA GLY A 14 0.03 27.55 -4.67
C GLY A 14 0.70 28.66 -3.83
N LEU A 15 0.88 28.46 -2.53
CA LEU A 15 1.50 29.45 -1.63
C LEU A 15 2.94 29.11 -1.22
N MET A 16 3.42 27.89 -1.44
CA MET A 16 4.78 27.47 -1.04
C MET A 16 5.90 27.91 -1.99
N SER A 17 5.62 28.26 -3.23
CA SER A 17 6.66 28.65 -4.20
C SER A 17 7.52 29.82 -3.73
N PHE A 18 6.97 30.74 -2.92
CA PHE A 18 7.74 31.81 -2.28
C PHE A 18 8.50 31.36 -1.01
N ALA A 19 8.07 30.29 -0.36
CA ALA A 19 8.66 29.77 0.90
C ALA A 19 9.79 28.77 0.65
N VAL A 20 9.65 27.85 -0.32
CA VAL A 20 10.62 26.78 -0.63
C VAL A 20 11.98 27.34 -1.09
N VAL A 21 12.00 28.47 -1.79
CA VAL A 21 13.25 29.18 -2.11
C VAL A 21 13.97 29.70 -0.86
N SER A 22 13.33 29.65 0.33
CA SER A 22 13.88 30.20 1.57
C SER A 22 14.85 29.28 2.30
N ALA A 23 14.67 27.96 2.24
CA ALA A 23 15.49 27.02 3.00
C ALA A 23 16.90 26.83 2.44
N SER A 24 17.09 26.96 1.13
CA SER A 24 18.43 26.88 0.51
C SER A 24 19.31 28.12 0.72
N ALA A 25 18.71 29.26 1.03
CA ALA A 25 19.43 30.53 1.18
C ALA A 25 20.09 30.71 2.58
N ALA A 26 19.68 29.94 3.57
CA ALA A 26 20.22 30.05 4.93
C ALA A 26 21.61 29.40 5.12
N ASP A 27 22.03 28.56 4.19
CA ASP A 27 23.31 27.80 4.34
C ASP A 27 24.53 28.50 3.67
N GLU A 28 24.32 29.61 2.96
CA GLU A 28 25.39 30.30 2.20
C GLU A 28 26.09 31.45 2.92
N SER A 29 25.74 31.79 4.17
CA SER A 29 26.24 33.00 4.83
C SER A 29 27.57 32.86 5.59
N VAL A 30 28.26 31.72 5.52
CA VAL A 30 29.57 31.53 6.23
C VAL A 30 30.63 30.95 5.29
N ARG A 31 31.03 31.72 4.28
CA ARG A 31 32.35 31.55 3.64
C ARG A 31 32.86 32.90 3.16
N THR A 32 33.30 33.73 4.08
CA THR A 32 34.20 34.85 3.75
C THR A 32 35.65 34.39 3.73
N GLY A 33 36.27 34.51 2.58
CA GLY A 33 37.74 34.58 2.45
C GLY A 33 38.46 33.29 2.10
N GLN A 34 38.36 32.88 0.85
CA GLN A 34 39.49 32.35 0.07
C GLN A 34 39.11 32.41 -1.41
N SER A 35 40.03 32.93 -2.23
CA SER A 35 39.94 32.86 -3.70
C SER A 35 39.92 31.39 -4.11
N ALA A 36 38.75 30.82 -4.25
CA ALA A 36 38.58 29.46 -4.73
C ALA A 36 38.61 29.47 -6.26
N VAL A 37 39.50 28.64 -6.82
CA VAL A 37 39.41 28.21 -8.21
C VAL A 37 37.95 27.79 -8.48
N GLN A 38 37.29 28.40 -9.47
CA GLN A 38 35.93 28.05 -9.90
C GLN A 38 35.92 26.60 -10.39
N THR A 39 35.56 25.67 -9.54
CA THR A 39 35.24 24.29 -9.92
C THR A 39 33.74 24.20 -10.15
N SER A 40 33.34 23.96 -11.38
CA SER A 40 31.96 23.59 -11.70
C SER A 40 31.63 22.25 -11.04
N THR A 41 30.56 22.19 -10.27
CA THR A 41 30.10 20.98 -9.64
C THR A 41 28.84 20.49 -10.33
N VAL A 42 28.83 19.25 -10.81
CA VAL A 42 27.65 18.58 -11.36
C VAL A 42 27.35 17.38 -10.46
N LYS A 43 26.14 17.32 -9.95
CA LYS A 43 25.68 16.25 -9.09
C LYS A 43 24.40 15.64 -9.68
N LEU A 44 24.47 14.40 -10.12
CA LEU A 44 23.34 13.60 -10.56
C LEU A 44 22.95 12.64 -9.44
N ILE A 45 21.68 12.66 -9.04
CA ILE A 45 21.07 11.68 -8.15
C ILE A 45 19.91 11.07 -8.93
N ALA A 46 19.79 9.75 -8.93
CA ALA A 46 18.65 9.08 -9.55
C ALA A 46 18.35 7.79 -8.79
N GLY A 47 17.13 7.34 -8.90
CA GLY A 47 16.67 6.13 -8.28
C GLY A 47 15.41 5.59 -8.95
N VAL A 48 15.03 4.42 -8.49
CA VAL A 48 13.78 3.77 -8.88
C VAL A 48 13.23 3.03 -7.66
N THR A 49 11.93 3.03 -7.54
CA THR A 49 11.21 2.25 -6.53
C THR A 49 10.17 1.39 -7.23
N LEU A 50 10.10 0.13 -6.87
CA LEU A 50 9.00 -0.77 -7.17
C LEU A 50 8.27 -1.04 -5.87
N THR A 51 6.98 -0.76 -5.82
CA THR A 51 6.17 -0.90 -4.62
C THR A 51 4.94 -1.74 -4.92
N GLU A 52 4.62 -2.62 -4.03
CA GLU A 52 3.33 -3.31 -3.97
C GLU A 52 2.53 -2.70 -2.83
N GLN A 53 1.35 -2.17 -3.14
CA GLN A 53 0.44 -1.56 -2.19
C GLN A 53 -0.83 -2.39 -2.10
N PHE A 54 -1.26 -2.68 -0.90
CA PHE A 54 -2.62 -3.14 -0.63
C PHE A 54 -3.45 -1.96 -0.11
N THR A 55 -4.65 -1.78 -0.65
CA THR A 55 -5.68 -0.87 -0.11
C THR A 55 -6.98 -1.64 0.12
N ASP A 56 -7.67 -1.34 1.20
CA ASP A 56 -8.99 -1.94 1.51
C ASP A 56 -10.16 -1.11 0.96
N ASN A 57 -9.90 0.05 0.34
CA ASN A 57 -10.96 0.94 -0.15
C ASN A 57 -10.50 1.78 -1.36
N VAL A 58 -10.42 1.16 -2.54
CA VAL A 58 -9.94 1.79 -3.79
C VAL A 58 -10.71 3.05 -4.14
N PHE A 59 -12.04 3.01 -4.04
CA PHE A 59 -12.94 4.11 -4.44
C PHE A 59 -13.24 5.10 -3.32
N LEU A 60 -12.65 4.93 -2.14
CA LEU A 60 -12.82 5.79 -0.97
C LEU A 60 -14.30 6.05 -0.62
N THR A 61 -15.08 5.00 -0.62
CA THR A 61 -16.52 5.01 -0.32
C THR A 61 -16.79 4.58 1.12
N SER A 62 -17.89 5.08 1.70
CA SER A 62 -18.34 4.65 3.03
C SER A 62 -18.97 3.25 3.01
N ASN A 63 -19.57 2.87 1.86
CA ASN A 63 -20.21 1.59 1.61
C ASN A 63 -19.63 1.01 0.31
N ASP A 64 -19.79 -0.29 0.08
CA ASP A 64 -19.26 -1.01 -1.09
C ASP A 64 -17.75 -0.86 -1.28
N ARG A 65 -17.00 -0.97 -0.18
CA ARG A 65 -15.55 -0.90 -0.22
C ARG A 65 -14.98 -2.02 -1.08
N ARG A 66 -14.03 -1.67 -1.92
CA ARG A 66 -13.29 -2.64 -2.73
C ARG A 66 -11.82 -2.57 -2.38
N SER A 67 -11.27 -3.71 -2.07
CA SER A 67 -9.82 -3.85 -1.85
C SER A 67 -9.11 -4.20 -3.15
N ASP A 68 -7.86 -3.79 -3.27
CA ASP A 68 -7.01 -4.13 -4.41
C ASP A 68 -5.54 -4.14 -4.04
N PHE A 69 -4.74 -4.73 -4.93
CA PHE A 69 -3.30 -4.58 -4.95
C PHE A 69 -2.90 -3.64 -6.08
N VAL A 70 -1.98 -2.74 -5.79
CA VAL A 70 -1.47 -1.76 -6.76
C VAL A 70 0.04 -1.91 -6.86
N THR A 71 0.51 -2.33 -8.04
CA THR A 71 1.93 -2.33 -8.34
C THR A 71 2.35 -0.98 -8.88
N THR A 72 3.27 -0.30 -8.20
CA THR A 72 3.77 1.01 -8.60
C THR A 72 5.24 0.94 -9.00
N PHE A 73 5.57 1.46 -10.18
CA PHE A 73 6.93 1.66 -10.67
C PHE A 73 7.25 3.14 -10.73
N ALA A 74 8.19 3.62 -9.91
CA ALA A 74 8.46 5.04 -9.74
C ALA A 74 9.96 5.37 -9.93
N PRO A 75 10.43 5.66 -11.17
CA PRO A 75 11.76 6.19 -11.44
C PRO A 75 11.81 7.71 -11.20
N TRP A 76 12.96 8.19 -10.72
CA TRP A 76 13.21 9.62 -10.54
C TRP A 76 14.67 9.98 -10.75
N ALA A 77 14.93 11.24 -11.13
CA ALA A 77 16.26 11.78 -11.28
C ALA A 77 16.31 13.26 -10.91
N SER A 78 17.40 13.70 -10.29
CA SER A 78 17.68 15.10 -10.00
C SER A 78 19.13 15.41 -10.41
N LEU A 79 19.31 16.48 -11.21
CA LEU A 79 20.60 16.97 -11.66
C LEU A 79 20.81 18.39 -11.14
N SER A 80 21.79 18.59 -10.27
CA SER A 80 22.20 19.90 -9.77
C SER A 80 23.52 20.31 -10.40
N MET A 81 23.54 21.47 -10.99
CA MET A 81 24.73 22.08 -11.61
C MET A 81 25.02 23.42 -10.97
N GLU A 82 26.23 23.61 -10.46
CA GLU A 82 26.68 24.88 -9.90
C GLU A 82 27.97 25.30 -10.59
N SER A 83 28.00 26.49 -11.14
CA SER A 83 29.18 27.05 -11.83
C SER A 83 29.26 28.55 -11.62
N GLY A 84 30.14 29.00 -10.76
CA GLY A 84 30.34 30.40 -10.47
C GLY A 84 29.09 31.07 -9.87
N ASP A 85 28.48 31.97 -10.63
CA ASP A 85 27.28 32.72 -10.21
C ASP A 85 25.95 32.06 -10.62
N PHE A 86 26.04 30.91 -11.30
CA PHE A 86 24.87 30.19 -11.83
C PHE A 86 24.65 28.86 -11.11
N LYS A 87 23.41 28.60 -10.70
CA LYS A 87 22.94 27.29 -10.21
C LYS A 87 21.73 26.89 -11.04
N LEU A 88 21.70 25.62 -11.46
CA LEU A 88 20.58 24.98 -12.15
C LEU A 88 20.29 23.65 -11.49
N ASP A 89 19.04 23.45 -11.11
CA ASP A 89 18.50 22.18 -10.62
C ASP A 89 17.47 21.69 -11.64
N LEU A 90 17.58 20.42 -12.08
CA LEU A 90 16.63 19.76 -12.97
C LEU A 90 16.11 18.53 -12.25
N GLU A 91 14.81 18.32 -12.29
CA GLU A 91 14.14 17.16 -11.70
C GLU A 91 13.23 16.48 -12.71
N ALA A 92 13.16 15.17 -12.67
CA ALA A 92 12.25 14.37 -13.46
C ALA A 92 11.79 13.17 -12.64
N SER A 93 10.50 12.88 -12.67
CA SER A 93 9.91 11.70 -12.05
C SER A 93 8.79 11.14 -12.89
N ALA A 94 8.52 9.86 -12.71
CA ALA A 94 7.34 9.20 -13.22
C ALA A 94 6.81 8.25 -12.14
N GLU A 95 5.50 8.02 -12.14
CA GLU A 95 4.85 7.02 -11.33
C GLU A 95 3.84 6.28 -12.20
N ILE A 96 3.96 4.96 -12.27
CA ILE A 96 3.10 4.10 -13.09
C ILE A 96 2.43 3.12 -12.14
N GLY A 97 1.14 3.30 -11.90
CA GLY A 97 0.30 2.46 -11.05
C GLY A 97 -0.55 1.48 -11.85
N ARG A 98 -0.57 0.22 -11.41
CA ARG A 98 -1.36 -0.84 -12.03
C ARG A 98 -2.14 -1.57 -10.95
N TYR A 99 -3.44 -1.48 -11.03
CA TYR A 99 -4.40 -2.16 -10.15
C TYR A 99 -4.65 -3.57 -10.63
N SER A 100 -4.67 -4.54 -9.72
CA SER A 100 -4.83 -5.95 -10.06
C SER A 100 -6.24 -6.31 -10.53
N SER A 101 -7.27 -5.72 -9.90
CA SER A 101 -8.67 -6.05 -10.15
C SER A 101 -9.49 -4.87 -10.67
N ASN A 102 -9.06 -3.65 -10.45
CA ASN A 102 -9.76 -2.44 -10.88
C ASN A 102 -8.89 -1.67 -11.88
N SER A 103 -8.68 -2.25 -13.05
CA SER A 103 -7.77 -1.70 -14.07
C SER A 103 -8.20 -0.34 -14.63
N SER A 104 -9.46 0.08 -14.44
CA SER A 104 -9.89 1.44 -14.71
C SER A 104 -9.22 2.50 -13.84
N GLU A 105 -8.67 2.10 -12.70
CA GLU A 105 -7.93 2.98 -11.80
C GLU A 105 -6.42 3.03 -12.10
N ASN A 106 -5.95 2.39 -13.18
CA ASN A 106 -4.55 2.47 -13.61
C ASN A 106 -4.19 3.90 -14.00
N TYR A 107 -2.99 4.33 -13.61
CA TYR A 107 -2.52 5.69 -13.88
C TYR A 107 -1.06 5.73 -14.32
N GLU A 108 -0.69 6.85 -14.97
CA GLU A 108 0.65 7.14 -15.46
C GLU A 108 0.97 8.62 -15.23
N ASP A 109 1.67 8.93 -14.15
CA ASP A 109 2.03 10.29 -13.78
C ASP A 109 3.45 10.61 -14.17
N PHE A 110 3.68 11.84 -14.63
CA PHE A 110 5.00 12.35 -15.02
C PHE A 110 5.18 13.77 -14.48
N ALA A 111 6.37 14.07 -13.98
CA ALA A 111 6.72 15.44 -13.61
C ALA A 111 8.12 15.81 -14.08
N LEU A 112 8.27 17.03 -14.58
CA LEU A 112 9.53 17.65 -14.99
C LEU A 112 9.63 19.00 -14.32
N GLY A 113 10.78 19.30 -13.70
CA GLY A 113 11.06 20.58 -13.07
C GLY A 113 12.42 21.10 -13.46
N ALA A 114 12.53 22.43 -13.60
CA ALA A 114 13.78 23.14 -13.83
C ALA A 114 13.81 24.43 -13.01
N GLU A 115 14.75 24.59 -12.10
CA GLU A 115 14.96 25.79 -11.33
C GLU A 115 16.36 26.37 -11.61
N ALA A 116 16.45 27.67 -11.87
CA ALA A 116 17.70 28.37 -12.08
C ALA A 116 17.83 29.58 -11.17
N ARG A 117 19.05 29.80 -10.69
CA ARG A 117 19.42 30.98 -9.93
C ARG A 117 20.71 31.57 -10.50
N TYR A 118 20.70 32.87 -10.71
CA TYR A 118 21.85 33.61 -11.21
C TYR A 118 22.18 34.80 -10.31
N ARG A 119 23.42 34.85 -9.83
CA ARG A 119 23.93 36.00 -9.04
C ARG A 119 24.32 37.13 -9.98
N LEU A 120 23.51 38.19 -9.98
CA LEU A 120 23.75 39.36 -10.79
C LEU A 120 24.92 40.21 -10.29
N ARG A 121 25.07 40.28 -8.97
CA ARG A 121 26.19 40.92 -8.24
C ARG A 121 26.11 40.48 -6.79
N GLU A 122 27.11 40.86 -5.99
CA GLU A 122 27.08 40.58 -4.53
C GLU A 122 25.79 41.16 -3.93
N GLY A 123 25.06 40.34 -3.20
CA GLY A 123 23.79 40.70 -2.56
C GLY A 123 22.56 40.82 -3.50
N LEU A 124 22.69 40.51 -4.80
CA LEU A 124 21.57 40.57 -5.75
C LEU A 124 21.55 39.36 -6.68
N PHE A 125 20.39 38.71 -6.80
CA PHE A 125 20.21 37.53 -7.65
C PHE A 125 18.86 37.54 -8.37
N ALA A 126 18.83 36.89 -9.52
CA ALA A 126 17.61 36.49 -10.21
C ALA A 126 17.37 35.01 -10.04
N PHE A 127 16.12 34.58 -10.02
CA PHE A 127 15.72 33.21 -9.96
C PHE A 127 14.48 32.94 -10.80
N GLY A 128 14.30 31.73 -11.24
CA GLY A 128 13.12 31.34 -12.00
C GLY A 128 13.10 29.82 -12.22
N GLY A 129 11.95 29.30 -12.54
CA GLY A 129 11.74 27.90 -12.83
C GLY A 129 10.55 27.66 -13.74
N LEU A 130 10.49 26.44 -14.23
CA LEU A 130 9.41 25.87 -15.04
C LEU A 130 9.16 24.47 -14.53
N ASP A 131 7.89 24.14 -14.28
CA ASP A 131 7.44 22.81 -13.90
C ASP A 131 6.32 22.40 -14.85
N TYR A 132 6.29 21.11 -15.17
CA TYR A 132 5.24 20.48 -15.94
C TYR A 132 4.91 19.14 -15.31
N ALA A 133 3.63 18.91 -15.02
CA ALA A 133 3.10 17.66 -14.53
C ALA A 133 1.96 17.16 -15.42
N TRP A 134 1.93 15.86 -15.65
CA TRP A 134 0.77 15.12 -16.08
C TRP A 134 0.46 14.18 -14.92
N ASP A 135 -0.71 14.33 -14.34
CA ASP A 135 -1.11 13.69 -13.10
C ASP A 135 -2.57 13.22 -13.20
N HIS A 136 -3.02 12.42 -12.27
CA HIS A 136 -4.42 12.05 -12.14
C HIS A 136 -5.00 12.59 -10.82
N GLU A 137 -6.28 12.89 -10.83
CA GLU A 137 -6.99 13.31 -9.62
C GLU A 137 -7.26 12.11 -8.73
N GLU A 138 -6.72 12.14 -7.50
CA GLU A 138 -7.00 11.07 -6.54
C GLU A 138 -8.47 11.06 -6.12
N ARG A 139 -9.04 9.86 -5.88
CA ARG A 139 -10.43 9.68 -5.44
C ARG A 139 -10.79 10.37 -4.12
N ASN A 140 -9.79 10.80 -3.33
CA ASN A 140 -10.02 11.61 -2.12
C ASN A 140 -10.09 13.11 -2.41
N SER A 141 -9.94 13.55 -3.64
CA SER A 141 -10.12 14.95 -4.01
C SER A 141 -11.50 15.42 -3.58
N PRO A 142 -11.62 16.64 -3.02
CA PRO A 142 -12.93 17.24 -2.72
C PRO A 142 -13.84 17.41 -3.94
N ASP A 143 -13.24 17.54 -5.12
CA ASP A 143 -13.91 17.78 -6.40
C ASP A 143 -13.86 16.57 -7.35
N ASP A 144 -13.50 15.36 -6.85
CA ASP A 144 -13.57 14.13 -7.66
C ASP A 144 -14.97 13.94 -8.21
N VAL A 145 -15.08 13.82 -9.52
CA VAL A 145 -16.34 13.69 -10.25
C VAL A 145 -16.92 12.27 -10.23
N ASN A 146 -16.26 11.33 -9.57
CA ASN A 146 -16.64 9.92 -9.48
C ASN A 146 -16.88 9.27 -10.85
N GLY A 147 -16.02 9.57 -11.82
CA GLY A 147 -16.00 8.94 -13.13
C GLY A 147 -15.64 7.46 -13.09
N LEU A 148 -15.74 6.77 -14.24
CA LEU A 148 -15.35 5.35 -14.37
C LEU A 148 -13.84 5.13 -14.22
N GLU A 149 -13.05 6.17 -14.43
CA GLU A 149 -11.60 6.22 -14.24
C GLU A 149 -11.23 7.52 -13.52
N PRO A 150 -10.05 7.66 -12.90
CA PRO A 150 -9.56 8.92 -12.39
C PRO A 150 -9.51 9.99 -13.48
N THR A 151 -9.74 11.26 -13.12
CA THR A 151 -9.61 12.37 -14.05
C THR A 151 -8.14 12.69 -14.27
N ASP A 152 -7.66 12.61 -15.49
CA ASP A 152 -6.31 13.07 -15.84
C ASP A 152 -6.26 14.61 -15.85
N LEU A 153 -5.14 15.16 -15.43
CA LEU A 153 -4.91 16.60 -15.47
C LEU A 153 -3.48 16.92 -15.89
N ARG A 154 -3.34 18.09 -16.49
CA ARG A 154 -2.06 18.66 -16.89
C ARG A 154 -1.86 19.98 -16.17
N GLU A 155 -0.69 20.12 -15.58
CA GLU A 155 -0.29 21.34 -14.93
C GLU A 155 1.01 21.86 -15.52
N ALA A 156 1.02 23.12 -15.96
CA ALA A 156 2.22 23.81 -16.36
C ALA A 156 2.41 25.05 -15.48
N SER A 157 3.54 25.15 -14.78
CA SER A 157 3.83 26.33 -13.99
C SER A 157 5.16 26.96 -14.34
N GLY A 158 5.25 28.26 -14.15
CA GLY A 158 6.47 29.00 -14.35
C GLY A 158 6.55 30.20 -13.41
N PHE A 159 7.71 30.37 -12.80
CA PHE A 159 7.95 31.50 -11.93
C PHE A 159 9.25 32.23 -12.29
N PHE A 160 9.25 33.54 -12.02
CA PHE A 160 10.43 34.37 -12.17
C PHE A 160 10.46 35.44 -11.10
N GLY A 161 11.67 35.76 -10.62
CA GLY A 161 11.81 36.79 -9.61
C GLY A 161 13.24 37.31 -9.45
N ILE A 162 13.33 38.36 -8.63
CA ILE A 162 14.58 38.95 -8.19
C ILE A 162 14.60 39.01 -6.67
N GLY A 163 15.75 38.84 -6.08
CA GLY A 163 15.94 38.98 -4.64
C GLY A 163 17.30 39.54 -4.30
N GLY A 164 17.39 40.12 -3.12
CA GLY A 164 18.66 40.72 -2.69
C GLY A 164 18.72 40.96 -1.19
N THR A 165 19.94 41.18 -0.74
CA THR A 165 20.27 41.57 0.64
C THR A 165 21.08 42.83 0.63
N PHE A 166 20.77 43.76 1.52
CA PHE A 166 21.50 45.01 1.73
C PHE A 166 21.45 45.36 3.23
N ASP A 167 22.61 45.42 3.83
CA ASP A 167 22.76 45.58 5.28
C ASP A 167 21.98 44.49 6.07
N GLU A 168 21.11 44.89 6.98
CA GLU A 168 20.25 44.03 7.78
C GLU A 168 18.88 43.75 7.14
N ARG A 169 18.69 44.09 5.87
CA ARG A 169 17.42 43.90 5.14
C ARG A 169 17.56 42.99 3.96
N SER A 170 16.46 42.40 3.58
CA SER A 170 16.34 41.61 2.34
C SER A 170 15.08 41.96 1.58
N PHE A 171 15.03 41.61 0.31
CA PHE A 171 13.81 41.70 -0.48
C PHE A 171 13.72 40.52 -1.45
N ARG A 172 12.50 40.17 -1.82
CA ARG A 172 12.18 39.28 -2.94
C ARG A 172 10.93 39.83 -3.62
N LEU A 173 10.95 39.81 -4.95
CA LEU A 173 9.79 40.15 -5.79
C LEU A 173 9.71 39.04 -6.85
N GLY A 174 8.52 38.59 -7.15
CA GLY A 174 8.34 37.54 -8.16
C GLY A 174 6.90 37.46 -8.67
N VAL A 175 6.78 36.76 -9.76
CA VAL A 175 5.52 36.35 -10.38
C VAL A 175 5.53 34.83 -10.55
N ASN A 176 4.39 34.19 -10.33
CA ASN A 176 4.12 32.79 -10.61
C ASN A 176 2.90 32.73 -11.53
N LEU A 177 2.98 31.85 -12.53
CA LEU A 177 1.90 31.52 -13.45
C LEU A 177 1.68 30.00 -13.35
N ARG A 178 0.43 29.58 -13.23
CA ARG A 178 0.07 28.17 -13.15
C ARG A 178 -1.16 27.92 -14.00
N ASP A 179 -1.02 27.11 -15.02
CA ASP A 179 -2.05 26.69 -15.96
C ASP A 179 -2.45 25.26 -15.61
N ILE A 180 -3.73 25.02 -15.38
CA ILE A 180 -4.28 23.73 -14.95
C ILE A 180 -5.39 23.35 -15.93
N ASN A 181 -5.28 22.18 -16.53
CA ASN A 181 -6.21 21.68 -17.51
C ASN A 181 -6.61 20.22 -17.17
N PHE A 182 -7.91 19.96 -17.04
CA PHE A 182 -8.48 18.69 -16.71
C PHE A 182 -9.01 17.99 -17.96
N ASP A 183 -8.72 16.73 -18.15
CA ASP A 183 -9.28 15.97 -19.26
C ASP A 183 -10.73 15.52 -18.91
N ASP A 184 -11.56 15.36 -19.94
CA ASP A 184 -12.90 14.80 -19.78
C ASP A 184 -12.87 13.36 -19.27
N THR A 185 -13.81 13.00 -18.40
CA THR A 185 -13.81 11.69 -17.75
C THR A 185 -15.00 10.82 -18.20
N PRO A 186 -14.80 9.55 -18.59
CA PRO A 186 -15.88 8.63 -18.90
C PRO A 186 -16.80 8.40 -17.71
N ALA A 187 -18.11 8.31 -17.97
CA ALA A 187 -19.14 8.05 -16.97
C ALA A 187 -20.01 6.86 -17.34
N ALA A 188 -20.77 6.36 -16.35
CA ALA A 188 -21.64 5.22 -16.53
C ALA A 188 -22.68 5.45 -17.67
N GLY A 189 -22.98 4.40 -18.44
CA GLY A 189 -23.92 4.46 -19.56
C GLY A 189 -23.36 5.08 -20.84
N GLY A 190 -22.04 5.27 -20.95
CA GLY A 190 -21.35 5.85 -22.11
C GLY A 190 -21.49 7.38 -22.20
N ALA A 191 -21.81 8.03 -21.09
CA ALA A 191 -21.74 9.48 -20.96
C ALA A 191 -20.29 9.94 -20.74
N ILE A 192 -20.04 11.22 -20.94
CA ILE A 192 -18.76 11.87 -20.66
C ILE A 192 -19.03 13.01 -19.68
N ILE A 193 -18.26 13.07 -18.61
CA ILE A 193 -18.23 14.21 -17.72
C ILE A 193 -17.26 15.22 -18.32
N ASN A 194 -17.77 16.40 -18.65
CA ASN A 194 -16.94 17.50 -19.13
C ASN A 194 -16.30 18.18 -17.92
N ASN A 195 -14.98 18.38 -17.98
CA ASN A 195 -14.22 19.03 -16.93
C ASN A 195 -13.59 20.36 -17.37
N ASP A 196 -13.91 20.86 -18.59
CA ASP A 196 -13.38 22.13 -19.13
C ASP A 196 -13.74 23.34 -18.25
N ASP A 197 -14.79 23.23 -17.44
CA ASP A 197 -15.20 24.27 -16.48
C ASP A 197 -14.27 24.39 -15.24
N ARG A 198 -13.30 23.49 -15.11
CA ARG A 198 -12.27 23.47 -14.08
C ARG A 198 -10.93 24.02 -14.57
N ASP A 199 -10.77 24.17 -15.90
CA ASP A 199 -9.57 24.67 -16.55
C ASP A 199 -9.36 26.14 -16.23
N ARG A 200 -8.12 26.49 -15.82
CA ARG A 200 -7.84 27.85 -15.36
C ARG A 200 -6.37 28.22 -15.36
N LEU A 201 -6.12 29.48 -15.55
CA LEU A 201 -4.84 30.15 -15.32
C LEU A 201 -4.84 30.85 -13.95
N GLN A 202 -3.88 30.53 -13.11
CA GLN A 202 -3.62 31.20 -11.84
C GLN A 202 -2.38 32.11 -11.98
N THR A 203 -2.53 33.35 -11.63
CA THR A 203 -1.43 34.33 -11.63
C THR A 203 -1.21 34.84 -10.22
N GLU A 204 0.01 34.80 -9.74
CA GLU A 204 0.40 35.33 -8.44
C GLU A 204 1.54 36.34 -8.60
N ILE A 205 1.40 37.52 -8.00
CA ILE A 205 2.46 38.50 -7.91
C ILE A 205 2.74 38.76 -6.43
N GLY A 206 3.97 38.45 -6.01
CA GLY A 206 4.31 38.49 -4.60
C GLY A 206 5.56 39.34 -4.32
N GLY A 207 5.58 39.90 -3.14
CA GLY A 207 6.73 40.60 -2.58
C GLY A 207 6.94 40.30 -1.11
N ARG A 208 8.18 40.11 -0.74
CA ARG A 208 8.62 39.93 0.65
C ARG A 208 9.73 40.95 0.95
N LEU A 209 9.63 41.57 2.10
CA LEU A 209 10.62 42.49 2.63
C LEU A 209 11.08 42.04 4.02
N GLY A 210 12.34 41.66 4.14
CA GLY A 210 13.01 41.39 5.40
C GLY A 210 13.31 42.70 6.10
N VAL A 211 12.62 42.93 7.21
CA VAL A 211 12.69 44.22 7.94
C VAL A 211 13.90 44.25 8.86
N ARG A 212 14.23 43.11 9.45
CA ARG A 212 15.35 42.96 10.36
C ARG A 212 15.95 41.54 10.25
N ARG A 213 17.19 41.51 9.76
CA ARG A 213 17.99 40.30 9.66
C ARG A 213 19.01 40.25 10.78
N THR A 214 19.18 39.08 11.40
CA THR A 214 20.18 38.81 12.42
C THR A 214 20.98 37.56 12.00
N ALA A 215 22.00 37.20 12.77
CA ALA A 215 22.73 35.93 12.53
C ALA A 215 21.85 34.68 12.64
N ASN A 216 20.73 34.76 13.36
CA ASN A 216 19.87 33.61 13.66
C ASN A 216 18.56 33.60 12.86
N GLY A 217 18.22 34.66 12.14
CA GLY A 217 17.00 34.72 11.34
C GLY A 217 16.56 36.11 10.97
N GLU A 218 15.39 36.21 10.37
CA GLU A 218 14.86 37.42 9.79
C GLU A 218 13.36 37.56 10.09
N VAL A 219 12.96 38.74 10.51
CA VAL A 219 11.54 39.17 10.54
C VAL A 219 11.20 39.78 9.20
N PHE A 220 10.10 39.39 8.59
CA PHE A 220 9.68 39.89 7.28
C PHE A 220 8.20 40.27 7.25
N VAL A 221 7.85 41.06 6.25
CA VAL A 221 6.48 41.31 5.81
C VAL A 221 6.33 40.80 4.38
N GLN A 222 5.16 40.22 4.06
CA GLN A 222 4.86 39.66 2.75
C GLN A 222 3.51 40.15 2.26
N GLY A 223 3.41 40.46 0.97
CA GLY A 223 2.16 40.74 0.27
C GLY A 223 2.09 39.90 -1.01
N ILE A 224 0.95 39.31 -1.29
CA ILE A 224 0.67 38.53 -2.50
C ILE A 224 -0.66 39.04 -3.07
N TYR A 225 -0.70 39.29 -4.36
CA TYR A 225 -1.91 39.41 -5.16
C TYR A 225 -2.04 38.17 -6.00
N ASN A 226 -3.22 37.53 -6.01
CA ASN A 226 -3.53 36.43 -6.88
C ASN A 226 -4.75 36.72 -7.76
N GLN A 227 -4.77 36.14 -8.93
CA GLN A 227 -5.87 36.16 -9.87
C GLN A 227 -6.06 34.72 -10.41
N ARG A 228 -7.30 34.30 -10.52
CA ARG A 228 -7.70 32.99 -11.04
C ARG A 228 -8.69 33.25 -12.16
N GLU A 229 -8.32 32.85 -13.37
CA GLU A 229 -9.09 33.06 -14.61
C GLU A 229 -9.43 31.67 -15.17
N TYR A 230 -10.72 31.36 -15.22
CA TYR A 230 -11.23 30.13 -15.79
C TYR A 230 -11.40 30.27 -17.31
N ASP A 231 -11.09 29.21 -18.06
CA ASP A 231 -11.24 29.20 -19.52
C ASP A 231 -12.70 29.28 -19.93
N SER A 232 -13.59 28.64 -19.16
CA SER A 232 -15.03 28.72 -19.32
C SER A 232 -15.62 29.92 -18.58
N ALA A 233 -16.39 30.74 -19.27
CA ALA A 233 -17.03 31.92 -18.67
C ALA A 233 -18.04 31.57 -17.56
N MET A 234 -18.57 30.35 -17.57
CA MET A 234 -19.45 29.78 -16.56
C MET A 234 -19.17 28.30 -16.45
N ASP A 235 -19.26 27.77 -15.25
CA ASP A 235 -19.25 26.33 -15.00
C ASP A 235 -20.56 25.67 -15.50
N ASP A 236 -20.62 24.34 -15.49
CA ASP A 236 -21.77 23.53 -15.90
C ASP A 236 -23.06 23.87 -15.12
N LEU A 237 -22.93 24.50 -13.96
CA LEU A 237 -24.03 24.94 -13.10
C LEU A 237 -24.37 26.42 -13.28
N GLY A 238 -23.67 27.13 -14.19
CA GLY A 238 -23.89 28.53 -14.55
C GLY A 238 -23.33 29.51 -13.53
N PHE A 239 -22.27 29.18 -12.79
CA PHE A 239 -21.53 30.10 -11.93
C PHE A 239 -20.28 30.62 -12.65
N GLN A 240 -19.96 31.91 -12.44
CA GLN A 240 -18.71 32.48 -12.89
C GLN A 240 -17.64 32.33 -11.79
N ARG A 241 -16.61 31.54 -12.09
CA ARG A 241 -15.58 31.13 -11.10
C ARG A 241 -14.39 32.07 -11.01
N ASP A 242 -14.21 33.02 -11.93
CA ASP A 242 -13.13 33.95 -11.89
C ASP A 242 -13.06 34.68 -10.54
N SER A 243 -11.84 34.83 -10.04
CA SER A 243 -11.64 35.41 -8.72
C SER A 243 -10.29 36.12 -8.59
N GLN A 244 -10.20 37.05 -7.63
CA GLN A 244 -8.97 37.75 -7.30
C GLN A 244 -8.81 37.95 -5.80
N GLY A 245 -7.57 37.88 -5.33
CA GLY A 245 -7.28 37.90 -3.91
C GLY A 245 -6.05 38.68 -3.52
N ILE A 246 -6.04 39.15 -2.28
CA ILE A 246 -4.90 39.80 -1.66
C ILE A 246 -4.59 39.15 -0.32
N GLN A 247 -3.32 38.79 -0.14
CA GLN A 247 -2.78 38.30 1.12
C GLN A 247 -1.77 39.30 1.67
N ALA A 248 -1.82 39.53 2.97
CA ALA A 248 -0.78 40.27 3.70
C ALA A 248 -0.41 39.51 4.97
N ALA A 249 0.89 39.31 5.20
CA ALA A 249 1.40 38.57 6.33
C ALA A 249 2.68 39.21 6.92
N ILE A 250 2.90 38.90 8.20
CA ILE A 250 4.18 39.11 8.90
C ILE A 250 4.69 37.78 9.36
N GLY A 251 5.99 37.57 9.29
CA GLY A 251 6.59 36.28 9.68
C GLY A 251 8.01 36.39 10.20
N TYR A 252 8.49 35.28 10.64
CA TYR A 252 9.87 35.06 11.03
C TYR A 252 10.40 33.77 10.38
N THR A 253 11.57 33.86 9.75
CA THR A 253 12.32 32.70 9.27
C THR A 253 13.67 32.65 9.94
N GLY A 254 14.11 31.47 10.38
CA GLY A 254 15.44 31.39 11.04
C GLY A 254 15.68 30.12 11.85
N ARG A 255 16.67 30.26 12.73
CA ARG A 255 17.15 29.15 13.59
C ARG A 255 17.14 29.57 15.06
N MET A 256 16.62 28.69 15.91
CA MET A 256 16.68 28.79 17.39
C MET A 256 17.27 27.49 17.94
N GLY A 257 18.58 27.45 18.13
CA GLY A 257 19.28 26.22 18.52
C GLY A 257 19.15 25.15 17.43
N ASP A 258 18.54 24.01 17.78
CA ASP A 258 18.31 22.90 16.85
C ASP A 258 16.96 22.96 16.10
N LEU A 259 16.17 24.01 16.36
CA LEU A 259 14.93 24.30 15.64
C LEU A 259 15.22 25.28 14.50
N THR A 260 14.80 24.95 13.27
CA THR A 260 14.86 25.81 12.08
C THR A 260 13.49 25.85 11.41
N GLY A 261 13.17 26.95 10.76
CA GLY A 261 11.95 27.05 9.96
C GLY A 261 11.40 28.44 9.84
N GLU A 262 10.17 28.52 9.40
CA GLU A 262 9.41 29.74 9.16
C GLU A 262 8.05 29.68 9.84
N VAL A 263 7.61 30.80 10.35
CA VAL A 263 6.24 31.02 10.82
C VAL A 263 5.72 32.34 10.28
N LEU A 264 4.45 32.36 9.89
CA LEU A 264 3.79 33.59 9.46
C LEU A 264 2.33 33.64 9.90
N VAL A 265 1.84 34.85 10.09
CA VAL A 265 0.43 35.13 10.35
C VAL A 265 0.00 36.36 9.54
N GLY A 266 -1.25 36.33 9.08
CA GLY A 266 -1.76 37.39 8.23
C GLY A 266 -3.24 37.30 7.95
N ALA A 267 -3.67 37.84 6.86
CA ALA A 267 -5.03 37.75 6.34
C ALA A 267 -5.01 37.59 4.82
N LEU A 268 -5.93 36.80 4.30
CA LEU A 268 -6.23 36.59 2.89
C LEU A 268 -7.68 36.95 2.65
N SER A 269 -7.93 37.72 1.58
CA SER A 269 -9.28 38.05 1.12
C SER A 269 -9.39 37.72 -0.36
N GLN A 270 -10.38 36.90 -0.74
CA GLN A 270 -10.66 36.48 -2.12
C GLN A 270 -12.05 36.96 -2.51
N SER A 271 -12.16 37.64 -3.62
CA SER A 271 -13.43 38.10 -4.21
C SER A 271 -13.68 37.40 -5.54
N TYR A 272 -14.93 37.09 -5.81
CA TYR A 272 -15.39 36.34 -6.97
C TYR A 272 -16.17 37.28 -7.91
N ASP A 273 -16.12 37.01 -9.20
CA ASP A 273 -16.83 37.83 -10.21
C ASP A 273 -18.35 37.50 -10.23
N ASP A 274 -18.74 36.28 -9.77
CA ASP A 274 -20.16 35.96 -9.59
C ASP A 274 -20.76 36.66 -8.38
N ALA A 275 -21.79 37.46 -8.62
CA ALA A 275 -22.46 38.22 -7.56
C ALA A 275 -23.19 37.32 -6.51
N ARG A 276 -23.37 36.05 -6.78
CA ARG A 276 -23.95 35.08 -5.84
C ARG A 276 -22.94 34.61 -4.80
N PHE A 277 -21.65 34.76 -5.05
CA PHE A 277 -20.58 34.42 -4.13
C PHE A 277 -20.17 35.61 -3.29
N GLU A 278 -20.05 35.38 -1.99
CA GLU A 278 -19.55 36.39 -1.07
C GLU A 278 -18.02 36.45 -1.10
N THR A 279 -17.46 37.61 -0.79
CA THR A 279 -16.00 37.72 -0.58
C THR A 279 -15.60 36.95 0.65
N VAL A 280 -14.69 35.99 0.48
CA VAL A 280 -14.14 35.17 1.56
C VAL A 280 -12.93 35.84 2.17
N THR A 281 -12.95 36.10 3.46
CA THR A 281 -11.81 36.65 4.21
C THR A 281 -11.46 35.74 5.38
N THR A 282 -10.21 35.29 5.44
CA THR A 282 -9.74 34.36 6.49
C THR A 282 -8.38 34.79 7.04
N PRO A 283 -8.08 34.55 8.32
CA PRO A 283 -6.70 34.63 8.78
C PRO A 283 -5.83 33.60 8.05
N VAL A 284 -4.62 34.01 7.67
CA VAL A 284 -3.55 33.15 7.19
C VAL A 284 -2.66 32.79 8.36
N ILE A 285 -2.38 31.50 8.49
CA ILE A 285 -1.43 30.95 9.44
C ILE A 285 -0.56 29.96 8.68
N GLY A 286 0.75 30.18 8.71
CA GLY A 286 1.72 29.25 8.11
C GLY A 286 2.85 28.94 9.08
N ALA A 287 3.26 27.72 9.15
CA ALA A 287 4.46 27.29 9.86
C ALA A 287 5.07 26.07 9.19
N ASP A 288 6.36 26.10 8.95
CA ASP A 288 7.19 24.95 8.60
C ASP A 288 8.39 24.91 9.55
N LEU A 289 8.41 23.93 10.40
CA LEU A 289 9.38 23.83 11.48
C LEU A 289 10.12 22.50 11.41
N THR A 290 11.42 22.53 11.41
CA THR A 290 12.29 21.36 11.52
C THR A 290 13.11 21.40 12.81
N TRP A 291 12.89 20.44 13.66
CA TRP A 291 13.63 20.27 14.90
C TRP A 291 14.53 19.03 14.85
N ARG A 292 15.85 19.24 15.03
CA ARG A 292 16.81 18.17 15.20
C ARG A 292 16.86 17.77 16.68
N ALA A 293 15.86 17.00 17.13
CA ALA A 293 15.74 16.58 18.53
C ALA A 293 16.93 15.76 19.03
N SER A 294 17.65 15.09 18.12
CA SER A 294 18.94 14.42 18.38
C SER A 294 19.70 14.23 17.04
N PRO A 295 20.97 13.77 17.07
CA PRO A 295 21.72 13.42 15.85
C PRO A 295 20.99 12.40 14.96
N ASN A 296 20.12 11.58 15.56
CA ASN A 296 19.38 10.52 14.87
C ASN A 296 17.88 10.82 14.70
N THR A 297 17.35 11.87 15.33
CA THR A 297 15.92 12.18 15.32
C THR A 297 15.66 13.54 14.73
N ARG A 298 14.84 13.61 13.70
CA ARG A 298 14.30 14.84 13.11
C ARG A 298 12.78 14.83 13.27
N VAL A 299 12.24 15.94 13.72
CA VAL A 299 10.81 16.21 13.78
C VAL A 299 10.52 17.37 12.86
N THR A 300 9.59 17.23 11.94
CA THR A 300 9.05 18.35 11.14
C THR A 300 7.60 18.58 11.54
N GLY A 301 7.21 19.84 11.67
CA GLY A 301 5.83 20.23 11.95
C GLY A 301 5.41 21.29 10.96
N GLU A 302 4.18 21.17 10.46
CA GLU A 302 3.61 22.14 9.52
C GLU A 302 2.21 22.57 9.93
N ILE A 303 1.88 23.79 9.66
CA ILE A 303 0.53 24.35 9.75
C ILE A 303 0.34 25.24 8.52
N GLU A 304 -0.77 25.06 7.82
CA GLU A 304 -1.14 25.88 6.68
C GLU A 304 -2.65 26.18 6.70
N ARG A 305 -3.03 27.39 6.37
CA ARG A 305 -4.41 27.80 6.17
C ARG A 305 -4.52 28.67 4.94
N THR A 306 -5.34 28.24 3.97
CA THR A 306 -5.50 28.84 2.66
C THR A 306 -6.93 28.77 2.15
N ILE A 307 -7.24 29.46 1.04
CA ILE A 307 -8.50 29.37 0.30
C ILE A 307 -8.23 28.61 -1.00
N GLU A 308 -8.90 27.45 -1.12
CA GLU A 308 -8.81 26.55 -2.28
C GLU A 308 -10.06 26.66 -3.14
N GLU A 309 -9.89 26.37 -4.44
CA GLU A 309 -10.98 26.36 -5.41
C GLU A 309 -11.83 25.12 -5.30
N THR A 310 -13.10 25.22 -5.70
CA THR A 310 -14.02 24.08 -5.85
C THR A 310 -15.07 24.39 -6.91
N THR A 311 -15.51 23.38 -7.62
CA THR A 311 -16.69 23.44 -8.52
C THR A 311 -17.94 22.87 -7.89
N LEU A 312 -17.89 22.55 -6.58
CA LEU A 312 -19.07 22.08 -5.86
C LEU A 312 -20.23 23.09 -5.98
N SER A 313 -21.42 22.60 -6.31
CA SER A 313 -22.61 23.43 -6.52
C SER A 313 -22.90 24.36 -5.35
N GLY A 314 -22.95 25.67 -5.62
CA GLY A 314 -23.26 26.70 -4.65
C GLY A 314 -22.10 27.08 -3.71
N ALA A 315 -20.97 26.39 -3.77
CA ALA A 315 -19.76 26.78 -3.05
C ALA A 315 -18.89 27.67 -3.94
N SER A 316 -18.32 28.74 -3.35
CA SER A 316 -17.35 29.60 -4.05
C SER A 316 -15.93 29.05 -3.93
N SER A 317 -15.61 28.43 -2.82
CA SER A 317 -14.30 27.91 -2.44
C SER A 317 -14.43 27.09 -1.16
N TYR A 318 -13.33 26.54 -0.68
CA TYR A 318 -13.25 26.08 0.71
C TYR A 318 -12.00 26.63 1.38
N ILE A 319 -12.12 26.83 2.71
CA ILE A 319 -10.97 27.19 3.54
C ILE A 319 -10.36 25.90 4.03
N SER A 320 -9.17 25.60 3.56
CA SER A 320 -8.39 24.45 4.02
C SER A 320 -7.48 24.84 5.16
N THR A 321 -7.48 24.04 6.22
CA THR A 321 -6.56 24.21 7.36
C THR A 321 -5.93 22.85 7.66
N THR A 322 -4.64 22.73 7.37
CA THR A 322 -3.86 21.53 7.64
C THR A 322 -2.89 21.79 8.79
N ALA A 323 -2.79 20.83 9.71
CA ALA A 323 -1.78 20.82 10.75
C ALA A 323 -1.24 19.40 10.91
N GLY A 324 0.08 19.26 10.99
CA GLY A 324 0.67 17.93 11.11
C GLY A 324 2.11 17.91 11.56
N ALA A 325 2.59 16.71 11.79
CA ALA A 325 3.97 16.46 12.16
C ALA A 325 4.48 15.15 11.57
N ARG A 326 5.77 15.13 11.26
CA ARG A 326 6.51 13.92 10.86
C ARG A 326 7.70 13.73 11.77
N ILE A 327 7.93 12.50 12.19
CA ILE A 327 9.09 12.11 12.99
C ILE A 327 9.89 11.11 12.17
N ARG A 328 11.18 11.36 12.00
CA ARG A 328 12.11 10.40 11.41
C ARG A 328 13.21 10.08 12.42
N HIS A 329 13.35 8.81 12.74
CA HIS A 329 14.37 8.32 13.65
C HIS A 329 15.28 7.32 12.96
N ARG A 330 16.59 7.56 12.99
CA ARG A 330 17.60 6.61 12.50
C ARG A 330 17.95 5.64 13.62
N VAL A 331 17.42 4.41 13.51
CA VAL A 331 17.65 3.33 14.49
C VAL A 331 19.07 2.78 14.36
N ALA A 332 19.57 2.65 13.12
CA ALA A 332 20.92 2.21 12.78
C ALA A 332 21.43 3.01 11.57
N GLN A 333 22.68 2.81 11.15
CA GLN A 333 23.26 3.50 9.97
C GLN A 333 22.45 3.22 8.69
N ASN A 334 21.93 2.00 8.59
CA ASN A 334 21.18 1.50 7.44
C ASN A 334 19.68 1.32 7.71
N MET A 335 19.15 1.77 8.85
CA MET A 335 17.75 1.57 9.22
C MET A 335 17.16 2.85 9.80
N SER A 336 15.99 3.23 9.28
CA SER A 336 15.22 4.37 9.78
C SER A 336 13.73 4.03 9.89
N ILE A 337 13.09 4.59 10.90
CA ILE A 337 11.65 4.59 11.09
C ILE A 337 11.15 6.01 10.90
N ALA A 338 10.02 6.15 10.23
CA ALA A 338 9.31 7.41 10.13
C ALA A 338 7.85 7.21 10.55
N SER A 339 7.25 8.23 11.16
CA SER A 339 5.82 8.28 11.41
C SER A 339 5.32 9.69 11.12
N TYR A 340 4.05 9.79 10.76
CA TYR A 340 3.40 11.07 10.53
C TYR A 340 1.96 11.07 11.02
N PHE A 341 1.45 12.26 11.29
CA PHE A 341 0.06 12.51 11.64
C PHE A 341 -0.34 13.89 11.12
N PHE A 342 -1.41 13.94 10.31
CA PHE A 342 -1.98 15.15 9.75
C PHE A 342 -3.47 15.22 9.99
N LEU A 343 -3.95 16.43 10.25
CA LEU A 343 -5.35 16.78 10.33
C LEU A 343 -5.61 17.91 9.35
N THR A 344 -6.60 17.75 8.47
CA THR A 344 -7.06 18.80 7.56
C THR A 344 -8.54 19.04 7.80
N GLN A 345 -8.92 20.31 7.91
CA GLN A 345 -10.31 20.76 7.92
C GLN A 345 -10.57 21.56 6.67
N ASN A 346 -11.57 21.16 5.87
CA ASN A 346 -12.06 21.89 4.71
C ASN A 346 -13.44 22.45 5.03
N ASP A 347 -13.56 23.78 5.07
CA ASP A 347 -14.80 24.51 5.39
C ASP A 347 -15.29 25.22 4.13
N TYR A 348 -16.36 24.67 3.52
CA TYR A 348 -16.87 25.12 2.22
C TYR A 348 -17.67 26.41 2.37
N GLN A 349 -17.38 27.37 1.52
CA GLN A 349 -17.97 28.70 1.58
C GLN A 349 -19.19 28.82 0.66
N GLY A 350 -20.34 29.17 1.22
CA GLY A 350 -21.61 29.26 0.50
C GLY A 350 -22.53 28.05 0.68
N VAL A 351 -22.04 26.94 1.19
CA VAL A 351 -22.78 25.71 1.49
C VAL A 351 -22.48 25.19 2.90
N GLY A 352 -23.38 24.41 3.48
CA GLY A 352 -23.20 23.85 4.82
C GLY A 352 -22.42 22.50 4.78
N ARG A 353 -21.15 22.53 4.35
CA ARG A 353 -20.29 21.35 4.34
C ARG A 353 -18.95 21.66 5.03
N THR A 354 -18.57 20.77 5.92
CA THR A 354 -17.24 20.76 6.56
C THR A 354 -16.71 19.33 6.52
N ASP A 355 -15.51 19.15 5.99
CA ASP A 355 -14.83 17.86 5.95
C ASP A 355 -13.64 17.89 6.91
N HIS A 356 -13.46 16.81 7.67
CA HIS A 356 -12.31 16.58 8.53
C HIS A 356 -11.54 15.37 8.03
N LEU A 357 -10.33 15.58 7.54
CA LEU A 357 -9.45 14.52 7.08
C LEU A 357 -8.39 14.23 8.15
N THR A 358 -8.19 12.95 8.40
CA THR A 358 -7.10 12.45 9.26
C THR A 358 -6.22 11.55 8.42
N GLU A 359 -4.92 11.80 8.45
CA GLU A 359 -3.94 10.97 7.79
C GLU A 359 -2.82 10.63 8.78
N THR A 360 -2.52 9.34 8.94
CA THR A 360 -1.47 8.88 9.83
C THR A 360 -0.76 7.68 9.24
N GLY A 361 0.53 7.55 9.55
CA GLY A 361 1.27 6.40 9.05
C GLY A 361 2.58 6.17 9.80
N VAL A 362 3.08 4.97 9.62
CA VAL A 362 4.38 4.53 10.12
C VAL A 362 5.08 3.71 9.06
N GLY A 363 6.38 3.93 8.90
CA GLY A 363 7.17 3.21 7.91
C GLY A 363 8.56 2.92 8.38
N LEU A 364 9.10 1.84 7.84
CA LEU A 364 10.45 1.34 8.07
C LEU A 364 11.18 1.33 6.73
N ARG A 365 12.37 1.95 6.68
CA ARG A 365 13.32 1.78 5.57
C ARG A 365 14.57 1.09 6.06
N TYR A 366 14.92 0.00 5.38
CA TYR A 366 16.15 -0.74 5.62
C TYR A 366 17.03 -0.76 4.37
N TYR A 367 18.23 -0.17 4.46
CA TYR A 367 19.24 -0.24 3.39
C TYR A 367 19.99 -1.56 3.50
N ILE A 368 19.77 -2.42 2.53
CA ILE A 368 20.47 -3.70 2.37
C ILE A 368 21.95 -3.45 2.07
N ASN A 369 22.21 -2.45 1.25
CA ASN A 369 23.53 -1.88 0.99
C ASN A 369 23.38 -0.35 0.77
N PRO A 370 24.46 0.44 0.60
CA PRO A 370 24.34 1.88 0.46
C PRO A 370 23.46 2.40 -0.68
N LYS A 371 23.09 1.54 -1.63
CA LYS A 371 22.35 1.90 -2.84
C LYS A 371 20.96 1.26 -2.95
N VAL A 372 20.73 0.15 -2.27
CA VAL A 372 19.49 -0.63 -2.36
C VAL A 372 18.80 -0.69 -1.01
N TYR A 373 17.53 -0.47 -0.97
CA TYR A 373 16.72 -0.50 0.24
C TYR A 373 15.40 -1.24 0.04
N VAL A 374 14.81 -1.64 1.15
CA VAL A 374 13.43 -2.10 1.24
C VAL A 374 12.66 -1.16 2.16
N ASP A 375 11.41 -0.94 1.81
CA ASP A 375 10.44 -0.18 2.57
C ASP A 375 9.28 -1.07 2.99
N ALA A 376 8.77 -0.82 4.18
CA ALA A 376 7.49 -1.35 4.64
C ALA A 376 6.76 -0.22 5.37
N ASP A 377 5.60 0.15 4.88
CA ASP A 377 4.83 1.28 5.37
C ASP A 377 3.37 0.87 5.60
N TYR A 378 2.77 1.47 6.60
CA TYR A 378 1.33 1.44 6.85
C TYR A 378 0.80 2.86 6.91
N ALA A 379 -0.31 3.11 6.26
CA ALA A 379 -1.04 4.38 6.31
C ALA A 379 -2.53 4.14 6.61
N PHE A 380 -3.10 5.07 7.34
CA PHE A 380 -4.54 5.16 7.58
C PHE A 380 -5.01 6.54 7.16
N ARG A 381 -6.09 6.61 6.38
CA ARG A 381 -6.76 7.83 5.97
C ARG A 381 -8.24 7.75 6.34
N GLN A 382 -8.80 8.87 6.80
CA GLN A 382 -10.22 8.99 7.10
C GLN A 382 -10.71 10.38 6.72
N ARG A 383 -11.87 10.46 6.12
CA ARG A 383 -12.65 11.69 5.96
C ARG A 383 -13.98 11.53 6.70
N LEU A 384 -14.23 12.44 7.63
CA LEU A 384 -15.55 12.66 8.23
C LEU A 384 -16.16 13.90 7.57
N SER A 385 -17.43 13.86 7.21
CA SER A 385 -18.12 14.93 6.50
C SER A 385 -19.51 15.16 7.07
N ASP A 386 -20.00 16.40 7.03
CA ASP A 386 -21.39 16.74 7.35
C ASP A 386 -22.36 16.30 6.22
N VAL A 387 -21.83 15.84 5.08
CA VAL A 387 -22.61 15.36 3.93
C VAL A 387 -22.55 13.84 3.89
N ALA A 388 -23.71 13.20 3.99
CA ALA A 388 -23.83 11.75 3.93
C ALA A 388 -23.27 11.17 2.62
N GLY A 389 -22.45 10.13 2.71
CA GLY A 389 -21.80 9.46 1.58
C GLY A 389 -20.49 10.09 1.13
N ALA A 390 -20.08 11.22 1.73
CA ALA A 390 -18.76 11.80 1.51
C ALA A 390 -17.70 11.30 2.51
N GLU A 391 -18.11 10.52 3.51
CA GLU A 391 -17.20 9.93 4.48
C GLU A 391 -16.50 8.69 3.90
N PHE A 392 -15.28 8.46 4.34
CA PHE A 392 -14.56 7.20 4.09
C PHE A 392 -13.50 6.95 5.16
N ASP A 393 -13.05 5.72 5.27
CA ASP A 393 -11.77 5.35 5.86
C ASP A 393 -11.06 4.32 4.96
N GLU A 394 -9.75 4.30 5.06
CA GLU A 394 -8.88 3.48 4.22
C GLU A 394 -7.63 3.05 4.99
N HIS A 395 -7.29 1.79 4.83
CA HIS A 395 -6.03 1.21 5.29
C HIS A 395 -5.16 0.85 4.10
N ARG A 396 -3.90 1.34 4.09
CA ARG A 396 -2.92 1.01 3.07
C ARG A 396 -1.70 0.34 3.69
N ILE A 397 -1.21 -0.71 3.04
CA ILE A 397 0.04 -1.36 3.37
C ILE A 397 0.93 -1.31 2.14
N TYR A 398 2.17 -0.86 2.30
CA TYR A 398 3.14 -0.75 1.23
C TYR A 398 4.35 -1.63 1.52
N LEU A 399 4.80 -2.36 0.51
CA LEU A 399 6.06 -3.08 0.51
C LEU A 399 6.84 -2.68 -0.73
N GLY A 400 8.03 -2.13 -0.55
CA GLY A 400 8.80 -1.57 -1.66
C GLY A 400 10.24 -2.03 -1.68
N VAL A 401 10.80 -2.07 -2.88
CA VAL A 401 12.24 -2.22 -3.12
C VAL A 401 12.70 -1.04 -3.95
N GLY A 402 13.73 -0.35 -3.48
CA GLY A 402 14.28 0.79 -4.21
C GLY A 402 15.77 0.70 -4.42
N ALA A 403 16.23 1.33 -5.49
CA ALA A 403 17.64 1.47 -5.80
C ALA A 403 17.99 2.93 -6.10
N GLU A 404 19.15 3.40 -5.62
CA GLU A 404 19.65 4.75 -5.83
C GLU A 404 21.07 4.71 -6.43
N LEU A 405 21.38 5.61 -7.37
CA LEU A 405 22.72 5.67 -7.97
C LEU A 405 23.77 6.11 -6.97
N GLN A 406 23.43 6.99 -6.03
CA GLN A 406 24.35 7.49 -5.03
C GLN A 406 24.17 6.79 -3.68
N PRO A 407 25.27 6.41 -3.01
CA PRO A 407 25.19 5.77 -1.71
C PRO A 407 24.67 6.74 -0.63
N ARG A 408 23.69 6.31 0.16
CA ARG A 408 23.11 7.10 1.27
C ARG A 408 23.92 7.09 2.54
N TYR A 409 24.83 6.14 2.70
CA TYR A 409 25.76 6.08 3.84
C TYR A 409 27.10 5.50 3.40
N GLN A 410 28.18 5.82 4.11
CA GLN A 410 29.48 5.19 3.87
C GLN A 410 29.58 3.93 4.71
N GLU A 411 29.80 2.79 4.06
CA GLU A 411 30.21 1.59 4.77
C GLU A 411 31.58 1.86 5.42
N ARG A 412 31.69 1.61 6.73
CA ARG A 412 33.02 1.59 7.36
C ARG A 412 33.84 0.53 6.64
N ALA A 413 35.00 0.93 6.11
CA ALA A 413 35.92 0.09 5.36
C ALA A 413 36.60 -0.96 6.29
N ASN A 414 35.78 -1.89 6.82
CA ASN A 414 36.22 -3.03 7.60
C ASN A 414 35.52 -4.35 7.20
N SER A 415 34.99 -4.41 6.01
CA SER A 415 34.72 -5.69 5.37
C SER A 415 35.44 -5.72 4.04
N SER A 416 36.38 -6.61 3.89
CA SER A 416 36.80 -7.10 2.58
C SER A 416 35.55 -7.25 1.75
N ALA A 417 35.48 -6.54 0.62
CA ALA A 417 34.38 -6.68 -0.31
C ALA A 417 34.23 -8.18 -0.60
N SER A 418 33.19 -8.81 -0.05
CA SER A 418 32.85 -10.16 -0.45
C SER A 418 32.54 -10.09 -1.93
N ALA A 419 33.33 -10.78 -2.73
CA ALA A 419 33.10 -10.90 -4.16
C ALA A 419 31.63 -11.35 -4.33
N SER A 420 30.90 -10.71 -5.23
CA SER A 420 29.56 -11.15 -5.59
C SER A 420 29.66 -12.60 -6.05
N SER A 421 29.01 -13.52 -5.35
CA SER A 421 28.91 -14.92 -5.74
C SER A 421 27.54 -15.15 -6.38
N THR A 422 27.53 -15.97 -7.39
CA THR A 422 26.28 -16.40 -8.04
C THR A 422 26.02 -17.85 -7.72
N GLU A 423 24.75 -18.19 -7.56
CA GLU A 423 24.30 -19.54 -7.25
C GLU A 423 23.23 -19.96 -8.26
N THR A 424 23.35 -21.17 -8.76
CA THR A 424 22.29 -21.84 -9.50
C THR A 424 21.71 -22.93 -8.62
N TYR A 425 20.42 -23.14 -8.62
CA TYR A 425 19.77 -24.18 -7.83
C TYR A 425 18.62 -24.82 -8.58
N VAL A 426 18.31 -26.05 -8.17
CA VAL A 426 17.14 -26.79 -8.61
C VAL A 426 16.48 -27.43 -7.39
N GLY A 427 15.18 -27.58 -7.41
CA GLY A 427 14.47 -28.15 -6.27
C GLY A 427 13.14 -28.79 -6.64
N VAL A 428 12.59 -29.46 -5.64
CA VAL A 428 11.26 -30.06 -5.65
C VAL A 428 10.45 -29.47 -4.52
N GLN A 429 9.15 -29.37 -4.69
CA GLN A 429 8.25 -28.82 -3.67
C GLN A 429 6.92 -29.55 -3.66
N ILE A 430 6.34 -29.61 -2.47
CA ILE A 430 5.01 -30.14 -2.23
C ILE A 430 4.27 -29.21 -1.26
N GLY A 431 2.97 -29.15 -1.37
CA GLY A 431 2.21 -28.26 -0.50
C GLY A 431 0.71 -28.44 -0.58
N ASP A 432 0.03 -27.47 0.01
CA ASP A 432 -1.42 -27.33 0.04
C ASP A 432 -1.82 -26.07 -0.68
N SER A 433 -2.78 -26.16 -1.60
CA SER A 433 -3.38 -25.01 -2.30
C SER A 433 -4.81 -24.85 -1.83
N ALA A 434 -5.20 -23.61 -1.49
CA ALA A 434 -6.54 -23.21 -1.15
C ALA A 434 -7.08 -22.32 -2.28
N LEU A 435 -7.92 -22.90 -3.15
CA LEU A 435 -8.57 -22.21 -4.24
C LEU A 435 -9.80 -21.48 -3.72
N GLN A 436 -9.93 -20.21 -4.04
CA GLN A 436 -11.14 -19.40 -3.87
C GLN A 436 -11.56 -18.87 -5.23
N THR A 437 -12.84 -19.01 -5.56
CA THR A 437 -13.46 -18.44 -6.75
C THR A 437 -14.58 -17.49 -6.33
N LYS A 438 -14.48 -16.22 -6.68
CA LYS A 438 -15.62 -15.29 -6.64
C LYS A 438 -16.40 -15.43 -7.92
N LEU A 439 -17.64 -15.85 -7.80
CA LEU A 439 -18.60 -15.89 -8.89
C LEU A 439 -19.45 -14.62 -8.83
N ASP A 440 -19.56 -13.91 -9.94
CA ASP A 440 -20.44 -12.78 -10.12
C ASP A 440 -21.22 -12.96 -11.43
N GLY A 441 -22.58 -12.84 -11.37
CA GLY A 441 -23.36 -13.02 -12.58
C GLY A 441 -24.84 -12.78 -12.42
N PRO A 442 -25.51 -12.40 -13.53
CA PRO A 442 -26.92 -12.05 -13.53
C PRO A 442 -27.82 -13.26 -13.21
N ARG A 443 -28.94 -12.97 -12.57
CA ARG A 443 -29.95 -13.97 -12.20
C ARG A 443 -31.31 -13.55 -12.71
N GLY A 444 -32.16 -14.55 -13.08
CA GLY A 444 -33.52 -14.30 -13.57
C GLY A 444 -34.31 -13.42 -12.62
N GLY A 445 -34.99 -12.39 -13.19
CA GLY A 445 -35.74 -11.38 -12.45
C GLY A 445 -35.00 -10.06 -12.25
N GLY A 446 -33.87 -9.84 -12.91
CA GLY A 446 -33.09 -8.59 -12.91
C GLY A 446 -32.21 -8.41 -11.72
N GLY A 447 -31.75 -9.50 -11.08
CA GLY A 447 -30.82 -9.46 -9.98
C GLY A 447 -29.43 -10.02 -10.34
N ASN A 448 -28.44 -9.74 -9.49
CA ASN A 448 -27.11 -10.30 -9.55
C ASN A 448 -26.83 -11.25 -8.39
N LEU A 449 -25.96 -12.24 -8.58
CA LEU A 449 -25.46 -13.12 -7.52
C LEU A 449 -23.96 -12.93 -7.43
N THR A 450 -23.49 -12.53 -6.26
CA THR A 450 -22.08 -12.58 -5.90
C THR A 450 -21.90 -13.67 -4.85
N ALA A 451 -20.96 -14.61 -5.07
CA ALA A 451 -20.77 -15.71 -4.13
C ALA A 451 -19.31 -16.18 -4.14
N ASN A 452 -18.77 -16.46 -2.96
CA ASN A 452 -17.44 -17.02 -2.80
C ASN A 452 -17.54 -18.54 -2.63
N PHE A 453 -16.94 -19.27 -3.56
CA PHE A 453 -16.78 -20.72 -3.53
C PHE A 453 -15.29 -21.06 -3.38
N GLY A 454 -14.98 -22.25 -2.95
CA GLY A 454 -13.61 -22.70 -2.92
C GLY A 454 -13.42 -23.95 -2.09
N ASP A 455 -12.32 -24.60 -2.34
CA ASP A 455 -11.87 -25.76 -1.59
C ASP A 455 -10.35 -25.86 -1.69
N ARG A 456 -9.77 -26.85 -1.07
CA ARG A 456 -8.33 -27.07 -1.03
C ARG A 456 -7.96 -28.31 -1.84
N GLY A 457 -6.67 -28.38 -2.16
CA GLY A 457 -6.08 -29.51 -2.83
C GLY A 457 -4.58 -29.59 -2.57
N PHE A 458 -4.00 -30.67 -3.04
CA PHE A 458 -2.56 -30.85 -3.03
C PHE A 458 -1.91 -30.10 -4.19
N VAL A 459 -0.68 -29.62 -3.97
CA VAL A 459 0.17 -29.06 -5.03
C VAL A 459 1.56 -29.67 -4.94
N GLY A 460 2.16 -29.97 -6.09
CA GLY A 460 3.52 -30.47 -6.16
C GLY A 460 4.21 -30.10 -7.45
N GLY A 461 5.53 -29.88 -7.39
CA GLY A 461 6.24 -29.40 -8.56
C GLY A 461 7.74 -29.35 -8.41
N VAL A 462 8.36 -28.80 -9.45
CA VAL A 462 9.79 -28.60 -9.55
C VAL A 462 10.08 -27.12 -9.85
N PHE A 463 11.23 -26.64 -9.38
CA PHE A 463 11.66 -25.29 -9.66
C PHE A 463 13.16 -25.22 -9.88
N ALA A 464 13.59 -24.20 -10.61
CA ALA A 464 14.98 -23.90 -10.84
C ALA A 464 15.21 -22.38 -10.84
N GLY A 465 16.33 -21.95 -10.29
CA GLY A 465 16.62 -20.52 -10.18
C GLY A 465 18.09 -20.18 -10.29
N TYR A 466 18.30 -18.91 -10.54
CA TYR A 466 19.62 -18.28 -10.56
C TYR A 466 19.59 -17.04 -9.65
N ARG A 467 20.55 -16.91 -8.77
CA ARG A 467 20.64 -15.78 -7.85
C ARG A 467 22.05 -15.27 -7.68
N ALA A 468 22.15 -13.98 -7.40
CA ALA A 468 23.40 -13.29 -7.09
C ALA A 468 23.38 -12.81 -5.63
N ASN A 469 24.47 -13.05 -4.92
CA ASN A 469 24.68 -12.62 -3.55
C ASN A 469 25.51 -11.32 -3.53
N PHE A 470 24.96 -10.27 -2.95
CA PHE A 470 25.62 -8.97 -2.75
C PHE A 470 25.82 -8.73 -1.25
N GLY A 471 26.79 -9.45 -0.67
CA GLY A 471 26.92 -9.53 0.78
C GLY A 471 25.78 -10.34 1.39
N GLN A 472 24.92 -9.70 2.17
CA GLN A 472 23.73 -10.36 2.75
C GLN A 472 22.48 -10.27 1.84
N LEU A 473 22.47 -9.36 0.86
CA LEU A 473 21.39 -9.27 -0.12
C LEU A 473 21.52 -10.39 -1.16
N VAL A 474 20.39 -11.03 -1.44
CA VAL A 474 20.26 -12.03 -2.50
C VAL A 474 19.19 -11.54 -3.47
N LEU A 475 19.52 -11.43 -4.74
CA LEU A 475 18.57 -11.14 -5.83
C LEU A 475 18.62 -12.29 -6.83
N GLY A 476 17.46 -12.74 -7.30
CA GLY A 476 17.40 -13.87 -8.21
C GLY A 476 16.14 -13.92 -9.05
N VAL A 477 16.12 -14.90 -9.92
CA VAL A 477 14.96 -15.29 -10.72
C VAL A 477 14.73 -16.79 -10.58
N GLU A 478 13.48 -17.20 -10.53
CA GLU A 478 13.07 -18.59 -10.37
C GLU A 478 11.92 -18.92 -11.32
N ALA A 479 12.04 -20.06 -11.99
CA ALA A 479 10.96 -20.65 -12.77
C ALA A 479 10.45 -21.91 -12.06
N GLU A 480 9.15 -22.13 -12.09
CA GLU A 480 8.49 -23.25 -11.46
C GLU A 480 7.44 -23.90 -12.39
N ILE A 481 7.26 -25.19 -12.21
CA ILE A 481 6.21 -25.99 -12.87
C ILE A 481 5.56 -26.83 -11.76
N GLU A 482 4.26 -26.71 -11.61
CA GLU A 482 3.50 -27.40 -10.58
C GLU A 482 2.25 -28.03 -11.18
N THR A 483 1.78 -29.10 -10.54
CA THR A 483 0.46 -29.69 -10.74
C THR A 483 -0.34 -29.60 -9.45
N GLY A 484 -1.63 -29.29 -9.57
CA GLY A 484 -2.56 -29.15 -8.45
C GLY A 484 -3.84 -29.94 -8.67
N ASP A 485 -4.61 -30.14 -7.57
CA ASP A 485 -5.91 -30.82 -7.62
C ASP A 485 -6.99 -30.13 -6.78
N ALA A 486 -6.77 -28.86 -6.40
CA ALA A 486 -7.78 -28.08 -5.68
C ALA A 486 -9.06 -27.96 -6.54
N GLU A 487 -10.19 -28.42 -6.02
CA GLU A 487 -11.47 -28.45 -6.74
C GLU A 487 -12.62 -28.14 -5.80
N TRP A 488 -13.46 -27.19 -6.16
CA TRP A 488 -14.70 -26.95 -5.45
C TRP A 488 -15.94 -27.31 -6.30
N THR A 489 -17.01 -27.67 -5.61
CA THR A 489 -18.27 -28.07 -6.24
C THR A 489 -19.46 -27.40 -5.57
N HIS A 490 -20.41 -26.98 -6.38
CA HIS A 490 -21.71 -26.51 -5.95
C HIS A 490 -22.80 -27.34 -6.65
N VAL A 491 -23.63 -28.00 -5.87
CA VAL A 491 -24.77 -28.80 -6.36
C VAL A 491 -26.07 -28.19 -5.83
N GLY A 492 -26.87 -27.65 -6.73
CA GLY A 492 -28.10 -26.95 -6.41
C GLY A 492 -29.07 -26.89 -7.59
N ASN A 493 -29.74 -25.76 -7.73
CA ASN A 493 -30.59 -25.48 -8.91
C ASN A 493 -29.73 -25.27 -10.18
N ARG A 494 -28.52 -24.77 -10.00
CA ARG A 494 -27.42 -24.74 -10.96
C ARG A 494 -26.24 -25.46 -10.33
N ASN A 495 -25.55 -26.29 -11.08
CA ASN A 495 -24.36 -26.97 -10.62
C ASN A 495 -23.12 -26.29 -11.24
N TYR A 496 -22.12 -26.11 -10.42
CA TYR A 496 -20.82 -25.58 -10.82
C TYR A 496 -19.69 -26.42 -10.25
N SER A 497 -18.60 -26.50 -10.96
CA SER A 497 -17.31 -26.93 -10.39
C SER A 497 -16.17 -26.16 -11.05
N VAL A 498 -15.12 -25.88 -10.29
CA VAL A 498 -13.86 -25.35 -10.79
C VAL A 498 -12.73 -26.16 -10.18
N LYS A 499 -11.82 -26.62 -11.03
CA LYS A 499 -10.64 -27.36 -10.64
C LYS A 499 -9.39 -26.64 -11.14
N ALA A 500 -8.43 -26.37 -10.26
CA ALA A 500 -7.11 -25.88 -10.60
C ALA A 500 -6.23 -27.04 -11.08
N GLY A 501 -5.57 -26.88 -12.21
CA GLY A 501 -4.71 -27.85 -12.85
C GLY A 501 -3.23 -27.49 -12.81
N ASP A 502 -2.52 -27.71 -13.91
CA ASP A 502 -1.10 -27.41 -14.04
C ASP A 502 -0.82 -25.91 -14.06
N SER A 503 0.27 -25.50 -13.41
CA SER A 503 0.71 -24.11 -13.39
C SER A 503 2.20 -23.95 -13.74
N TYR A 504 2.52 -22.79 -14.33
CA TYR A 504 3.86 -22.39 -14.75
C TYR A 504 4.15 -20.98 -14.25
N GLY A 505 5.18 -20.82 -13.42
CA GLY A 505 5.51 -19.56 -12.79
C GLY A 505 6.91 -19.05 -13.18
N LEU A 506 7.05 -17.73 -13.25
CA LEU A 506 8.33 -17.03 -13.32
C LEU A 506 8.31 -15.88 -12.31
N SER A 507 9.24 -15.91 -11.37
CA SER A 507 9.27 -14.93 -10.27
C SER A 507 10.65 -14.34 -10.06
N GLY A 508 10.71 -13.07 -9.70
CA GLY A 508 11.84 -12.43 -9.08
C GLY A 508 11.91 -12.79 -7.59
N ILE A 509 13.11 -12.97 -7.08
CA ILE A 509 13.39 -13.25 -5.67
C ILE A 509 14.28 -12.14 -5.12
N ALA A 510 13.90 -11.55 -3.99
CA ALA A 510 14.71 -10.60 -3.26
C ALA A 510 14.74 -11.00 -1.78
N GLY A 511 15.93 -11.19 -1.22
CA GLY A 511 16.04 -11.73 0.12
C GLY A 511 17.29 -11.31 0.87
N PHE A 512 17.31 -11.65 2.14
CA PHE A 512 18.39 -11.38 3.07
C PHE A 512 18.94 -12.69 3.63
N ARG A 513 20.26 -12.90 3.45
CA ARG A 513 20.96 -14.06 4.00
C ARG A 513 21.54 -13.72 5.38
N THR A 514 21.11 -14.44 6.38
CA THR A 514 21.63 -14.33 7.75
C THR A 514 23.09 -14.82 7.83
N LYS A 515 23.80 -14.50 8.88
CA LYS A 515 25.13 -15.05 9.14
C LYS A 515 25.15 -16.57 9.24
N GLY A 516 24.00 -17.16 9.61
CA GLY A 516 23.76 -18.59 9.66
C GLY A 516 23.51 -19.25 8.29
N GLY A 517 23.60 -18.49 7.19
CA GLY A 517 23.34 -19.00 5.85
C GLY A 517 21.86 -19.12 5.50
N ASN A 518 20.93 -18.86 6.43
CA ASN A 518 19.50 -18.88 6.18
C ASN A 518 19.13 -17.71 5.28
N LEU A 519 18.29 -17.92 4.27
CA LEU A 519 17.78 -16.89 3.37
C LEU A 519 16.30 -16.64 3.68
N LEU A 520 15.98 -15.41 4.05
CA LEU A 520 14.61 -14.92 4.11
C LEU A 520 14.36 -14.12 2.85
N TYR A 521 13.26 -14.37 2.15
CA TYR A 521 13.00 -13.71 0.87
C TYR A 521 11.53 -13.44 0.64
N GLY A 522 11.30 -12.38 -0.14
CA GLY A 522 10.06 -12.15 -0.85
C GLY A 522 10.19 -12.58 -2.30
N ARG A 523 9.08 -12.98 -2.90
CA ARG A 523 8.98 -13.28 -4.32
C ARG A 523 7.81 -12.51 -4.91
N PHE A 524 7.97 -12.14 -6.18
CA PHE A 524 6.95 -11.52 -6.99
C PHE A 524 7.12 -11.99 -8.43
N GLY A 525 6.02 -12.31 -9.12
CA GLY A 525 6.11 -12.82 -10.48
C GLY A 525 4.77 -13.03 -11.14
N VAL A 526 4.82 -13.73 -12.26
CA VAL A 526 3.65 -14.13 -13.03
C VAL A 526 3.48 -15.65 -13.00
N THR A 527 2.24 -16.10 -12.97
CA THR A 527 1.87 -17.52 -13.02
C THR A 527 0.77 -17.71 -14.05
N ALA A 528 0.90 -18.70 -14.92
CA ALA A 528 -0.16 -19.16 -15.79
C ALA A 528 -0.67 -20.49 -15.24
N ALA A 529 -1.97 -20.59 -14.93
CA ALA A 529 -2.59 -21.79 -14.39
C ALA A 529 -3.80 -22.22 -15.23
N GLU A 530 -4.01 -23.54 -15.33
CA GLU A 530 -5.14 -24.11 -16.02
C GLU A 530 -6.32 -24.27 -15.07
N PHE A 531 -7.53 -23.81 -15.49
CA PHE A 531 -8.78 -23.95 -14.76
C PHE A 531 -9.79 -24.73 -15.59
N GLU A 532 -10.21 -25.90 -15.08
CA GLU A 532 -11.31 -26.66 -15.63
C GLU A 532 -12.61 -26.26 -14.94
N SER A 533 -13.46 -25.53 -15.64
CA SER A 533 -14.72 -24.99 -15.11
C SER A 533 -15.92 -25.63 -15.79
N GLN A 534 -16.91 -26.05 -15.01
CA GLN A 534 -18.13 -26.70 -15.50
C GLN A 534 -19.37 -26.02 -14.93
N TYR A 535 -20.36 -25.89 -15.78
CA TYR A 535 -21.70 -25.43 -15.46
C TYR A 535 -22.76 -26.37 -15.97
N GLN A 536 -23.79 -26.66 -15.17
CA GLN A 536 -24.94 -27.47 -15.57
C GLN A 536 -26.24 -26.95 -14.94
N GLN A 537 -27.27 -26.74 -15.78
CA GLN A 537 -28.61 -26.47 -15.33
C GLN A 537 -29.64 -27.20 -16.23
N GLY A 538 -30.37 -28.14 -15.64
CA GLY A 538 -31.29 -29.02 -16.41
C GLY A 538 -30.56 -29.82 -17.48
N GLY A 539 -30.96 -29.63 -18.75
CA GLY A 539 -30.30 -30.26 -19.90
C GLY A 539 -29.15 -29.45 -20.52
N ASN A 540 -28.85 -28.26 -20.01
CA ASN A 540 -27.85 -27.34 -20.54
C ASN A 540 -26.55 -27.53 -19.81
N GLN A 541 -25.45 -27.61 -20.53
CA GLN A 541 -24.09 -27.77 -20.01
C GLN A 541 -23.14 -26.83 -20.73
N ALA A 542 -22.20 -26.24 -20.00
CA ALA A 542 -21.05 -25.53 -20.52
C ALA A 542 -19.80 -26.01 -19.78
N ALA A 543 -18.69 -26.06 -20.47
CA ALA A 543 -17.39 -26.33 -19.90
C ALA A 543 -16.37 -25.43 -20.56
N VAL A 544 -15.49 -24.85 -19.75
CA VAL A 544 -14.36 -24.06 -20.17
C VAL A 544 -13.12 -24.71 -19.56
N ASN A 545 -12.12 -24.94 -20.38
CA ASN A 545 -10.78 -25.32 -19.92
C ASN A 545 -9.85 -24.31 -20.52
N ASP A 546 -9.44 -23.33 -19.71
CA ASP A 546 -8.62 -22.22 -20.16
C ASP A 546 -7.42 -22.02 -19.23
N ARG A 547 -6.44 -21.31 -19.74
CA ARG A 547 -5.23 -21.00 -19.00
C ARG A 547 -5.19 -19.51 -18.73
N GLU A 548 -5.37 -19.17 -17.45
CA GLU A 548 -5.40 -17.81 -16.99
C GLU A 548 -4.00 -17.36 -16.54
N ILE A 549 -3.66 -16.12 -16.84
CA ILE A 549 -2.45 -15.48 -16.38
C ILE A 549 -2.78 -14.73 -15.08
N GLY A 550 -1.88 -14.83 -14.11
CA GLY A 550 -2.05 -14.16 -12.83
C GLY A 550 -0.71 -13.68 -12.28
N PHE A 551 -0.82 -12.83 -11.29
CA PHE A 551 0.33 -12.40 -10.50
C PHE A 551 0.47 -13.25 -9.26
N ASN A 552 1.72 -13.46 -8.84
CA ASN A 552 2.00 -14.11 -7.57
C ASN A 552 2.87 -13.21 -6.69
N VAL A 553 2.56 -13.21 -5.41
CA VAL A 553 3.38 -12.60 -4.36
C VAL A 553 3.55 -13.61 -3.23
N GLY A 554 4.74 -13.67 -2.66
CA GLY A 554 5.01 -14.65 -1.62
C GLY A 554 6.17 -14.29 -0.70
N LEU A 555 6.23 -15.03 0.40
CA LEU A 555 7.31 -14.95 1.39
C LEU A 555 7.84 -16.34 1.67
N GLY A 556 9.15 -16.47 1.85
CA GLY A 556 9.76 -17.76 2.12
C GLY A 556 11.03 -17.69 2.94
N ALA A 557 11.41 -18.85 3.46
CA ALA A 557 12.67 -19.07 4.14
C ALA A 557 13.37 -20.32 3.58
N GLU A 558 14.66 -20.18 3.30
CA GLU A 558 15.55 -21.31 3.01
C GLU A 558 16.58 -21.47 4.13
N PHE A 559 16.90 -22.70 4.44
CA PHE A 559 17.88 -23.02 5.45
C PHE A 559 18.77 -24.18 5.00
N PRO A 560 20.11 -24.04 5.11
CA PRO A 560 21.03 -25.06 4.64
C PRO A 560 20.96 -26.32 5.51
N LEU A 561 20.96 -27.47 4.86
CA LEU A 561 21.01 -28.83 5.50
C LEU A 561 22.39 -29.47 5.38
N GLY A 562 23.31 -28.87 4.64
CA GLY A 562 24.66 -29.36 4.37
C GLY A 562 24.80 -30.03 3.01
N GLY A 563 26.05 -30.12 2.49
CA GLY A 563 26.33 -30.75 1.20
C GLY A 563 25.66 -30.10 -0.01
N GLY A 564 25.40 -28.78 0.06
CA GLY A 564 24.67 -28.06 -0.99
C GLY A 564 23.16 -28.20 -0.94
N LEU A 565 22.63 -29.06 -0.04
CA LEU A 565 21.20 -29.24 0.16
C LEU A 565 20.63 -28.17 1.09
N SER A 566 19.45 -27.62 0.76
CA SER A 566 18.71 -26.67 1.60
C SER A 566 17.24 -27.09 1.69
N GLY A 567 16.62 -26.83 2.86
CA GLY A 567 15.18 -26.88 3.03
C GLY A 567 14.56 -25.53 2.74
N ARG A 568 13.29 -25.53 2.31
CA ARG A 568 12.50 -24.34 1.99
C ARG A 568 11.11 -24.45 2.61
N MET A 569 10.61 -23.35 3.15
CA MET A 569 9.20 -23.14 3.47
C MET A 569 8.74 -21.84 2.86
N GLU A 570 7.62 -21.86 2.14
CA GLU A 570 7.13 -20.71 1.37
C GLU A 570 5.61 -20.65 1.37
N TYR A 571 5.08 -19.44 1.33
CA TYR A 571 3.68 -19.15 1.07
C TYR A 571 3.54 -18.14 -0.06
N GLN A 572 2.60 -18.40 -0.97
CA GLN A 572 2.24 -17.53 -2.09
C GLN A 572 0.74 -17.27 -2.08
N ILE A 573 0.39 -16.05 -2.50
CA ILE A 573 -0.95 -15.71 -2.99
C ILE A 573 -0.82 -15.51 -4.49
N ARG A 574 -1.72 -16.11 -5.27
CA ARG A 574 -1.82 -16.03 -6.72
C ARG A 574 -3.20 -15.49 -7.07
N ALA A 575 -3.27 -14.39 -7.81
CA ALA A 575 -4.53 -13.83 -8.31
C ALA A 575 -4.49 -13.88 -9.84
N PHE A 576 -5.53 -14.45 -10.43
CA PHE A 576 -5.63 -14.71 -11.87
C PHE A 576 -6.61 -13.76 -12.54
N GLU A 577 -6.44 -13.57 -13.86
CA GLU A 577 -7.40 -12.85 -14.68
C GLU A 577 -8.79 -13.52 -14.62
N ASP A 578 -9.82 -12.70 -14.67
CA ASP A 578 -11.21 -13.16 -14.66
C ASP A 578 -11.59 -13.77 -16.00
N TYR A 579 -12.46 -14.78 -15.99
CA TYR A 579 -12.99 -15.38 -17.19
C TYR A 579 -14.50 -15.64 -17.08
N GLU A 580 -15.16 -15.77 -18.20
CA GLU A 580 -16.61 -15.95 -18.28
C GLU A 580 -17.00 -17.37 -18.72
N ILE A 581 -18.03 -17.93 -18.09
CA ILE A 581 -18.69 -19.12 -18.58
C ILE A 581 -20.04 -18.71 -19.18
N GLY A 582 -20.14 -18.76 -20.51
CA GLY A 582 -21.35 -18.43 -21.21
C GLY A 582 -22.51 -19.35 -20.82
N ALA A 583 -23.64 -18.78 -20.34
CA ALA A 583 -24.83 -19.55 -20.05
C ALA A 583 -25.46 -20.10 -21.35
N PRO A 584 -25.69 -21.41 -21.47
CA PRO A 584 -26.26 -22.02 -22.68
C PRO A 584 -27.68 -21.58 -23.01
N LEU A 585 -28.27 -20.70 -22.24
CA LEU A 585 -29.68 -20.29 -22.34
C LEU A 585 -29.96 -19.12 -23.27
N GLY A 586 -29.00 -18.62 -24.03
CA GLY A 586 -29.23 -17.69 -25.14
C GLY A 586 -29.80 -16.34 -24.75
N GLY A 587 -29.32 -15.75 -23.65
CA GLY A 587 -29.86 -14.51 -23.12
C GLY A 587 -28.84 -13.54 -22.50
N GLY A 588 -27.56 -13.66 -22.74
CA GLY A 588 -26.56 -12.68 -22.25
C GLY A 588 -26.36 -12.71 -20.72
N ASP A 589 -26.57 -13.83 -20.09
CA ASP A 589 -26.42 -14.04 -18.66
C ASP A 589 -25.11 -14.84 -18.37
N ASP A 590 -23.95 -14.29 -18.69
CA ASP A 590 -22.66 -14.94 -18.45
C ASP A 590 -22.26 -14.77 -16.98
N ASP A 591 -21.71 -15.83 -16.39
CA ASP A 591 -21.18 -15.79 -15.02
C ASP A 591 -19.65 -15.53 -15.10
N ASN A 592 -19.18 -14.51 -14.41
CA ASN A 592 -17.77 -14.16 -14.29
C ASN A 592 -17.14 -14.90 -13.09
N PHE A 593 -15.94 -15.43 -13.28
CA PHE A 593 -15.16 -16.19 -12.29
C PHE A 593 -13.81 -15.53 -12.06
N ALA A 594 -13.56 -15.07 -10.83
CA ALA A 594 -12.29 -14.53 -10.37
C ALA A 594 -11.63 -15.54 -9.43
N ASN A 595 -10.48 -16.09 -9.80
CA ASN A 595 -9.78 -17.13 -9.04
C ASN A 595 -8.58 -16.55 -8.26
N VAL A 596 -8.50 -16.91 -6.97
CA VAL A 596 -7.35 -16.61 -6.11
C VAL A 596 -6.91 -17.88 -5.40
N GLU A 597 -5.61 -18.16 -5.36
CA GLU A 597 -5.03 -19.29 -4.65
C GLU A 597 -4.11 -18.82 -3.52
N GLY A 598 -4.25 -19.42 -2.34
CA GLY A 598 -3.26 -19.35 -1.27
C GLY A 598 -2.47 -20.67 -1.23
N VAL A 599 -1.17 -20.65 -1.52
CA VAL A 599 -0.35 -21.85 -1.66
C VAL A 599 0.75 -21.89 -0.62
N ALA A 600 0.71 -22.88 0.28
CA ALA A 600 1.76 -23.15 1.27
C ALA A 600 2.62 -24.33 0.83
N ARG A 601 3.93 -24.18 0.77
CA ARG A 601 4.86 -25.17 0.22
C ARG A 601 6.03 -25.47 1.13
N PHE A 602 6.44 -26.74 1.10
CA PHE A 602 7.70 -27.22 1.65
C PHE A 602 8.53 -27.77 0.50
N GLY A 603 9.79 -27.37 0.43
CA GLY A 603 10.69 -27.74 -0.65
C GLY A 603 12.05 -28.22 -0.18
N LEU A 604 12.70 -28.97 -1.04
CA LEU A 604 14.12 -29.30 -0.94
C LEU A 604 14.80 -28.82 -2.22
N LEU A 605 15.91 -28.12 -2.07
CA LEU A 605 16.69 -27.63 -3.20
C LEU A 605 18.17 -27.96 -3.06
N TYR A 606 18.82 -28.14 -4.20
CA TYR A 606 20.25 -28.32 -4.29
C TYR A 606 20.89 -27.07 -4.92
N VAL A 607 21.80 -26.43 -4.19
CA VAL A 607 22.53 -25.25 -4.61
C VAL A 607 23.91 -25.67 -5.15
N PHE A 608 24.15 -25.45 -6.44
CA PHE A 608 25.40 -25.83 -7.08
C PHE A 608 26.53 -24.91 -6.63
N GLY A 609 27.66 -25.50 -6.22
CA GLY A 609 28.85 -24.77 -5.80
C GLY A 609 28.75 -24.11 -4.42
N ALA A 610 27.77 -24.51 -3.61
CA ALA A 610 27.65 -24.02 -2.23
C ALA A 610 28.86 -24.48 -1.39
N GLU A 611 29.40 -23.53 -0.60
CA GLU A 611 30.45 -23.86 0.37
C GLU A 611 29.83 -24.38 1.67
N ASP A 612 30.36 -25.53 2.15
CA ASP A 612 29.79 -26.29 3.29
C ASP A 612 30.00 -25.67 4.69
N LYS A 613 30.54 -24.45 4.80
CA LYS A 613 30.85 -23.89 6.11
C LYS A 613 30.09 -22.63 6.42
N VAL A 614 29.07 -22.80 7.26
CA VAL A 614 28.50 -21.70 8.03
C VAL A 614 28.88 -21.91 9.49
N ASP A 615 29.81 -21.11 9.99
CA ASP A 615 30.27 -21.15 11.39
C ASP A 615 29.30 -20.30 12.22
N VAL A 616 28.27 -20.92 12.79
CA VAL A 616 27.26 -20.26 13.64
C VAL A 616 27.43 -20.76 15.07
N ALA A 617 27.35 -19.85 16.05
CA ALA A 617 27.27 -20.27 17.44
C ALA A 617 25.98 -21.05 17.68
N PRO A 618 26.03 -22.21 18.34
CA PRO A 618 24.85 -23.00 18.66
C PRO A 618 23.82 -22.18 19.43
N VAL A 619 22.55 -22.35 19.09
CA VAL A 619 21.41 -21.72 19.76
C VAL A 619 20.68 -22.77 20.57
N ASP A 620 20.42 -22.48 21.84
CA ASP A 620 19.56 -23.29 22.71
C ASP A 620 18.14 -22.75 22.67
N PHE A 621 17.20 -23.53 22.14
CA PHE A 621 15.79 -23.19 22.09
C PHE A 621 15.03 -23.53 23.39
N SER A 622 15.75 -23.81 24.49
CA SER A 622 15.13 -24.10 25.79
C SER A 622 14.79 -22.85 26.55
N GLY A 623 13.60 -22.78 27.14
CA GLY A 623 13.20 -21.67 28.01
C GLY A 623 11.78 -21.20 27.77
N PHE A 624 11.37 -20.18 28.51
CA PHE A 624 10.14 -19.46 28.24
C PHE A 624 10.32 -18.52 27.06
N TYR A 625 9.32 -18.42 26.23
CA TYR A 625 9.29 -17.48 25.12
C TYR A 625 7.92 -16.84 24.99
N ALA A 626 7.90 -15.64 24.40
CA ALA A 626 6.69 -14.93 24.00
C ALA A 626 6.92 -14.25 22.65
N GLY A 627 5.86 -14.05 21.89
CA GLY A 627 5.98 -13.47 20.57
C GLY A 627 4.69 -12.94 20.00
N GLY A 628 4.83 -12.28 18.84
CA GLY A 628 3.72 -11.82 18.01
C GLY A 628 3.79 -12.49 16.64
N GLN A 629 2.64 -12.67 16.01
CA GLN A 629 2.52 -13.30 14.70
C GLN A 629 1.46 -12.63 13.84
N LEU A 630 1.73 -12.60 12.55
CA LEU A 630 0.79 -12.18 11.50
C LEU A 630 0.61 -13.35 10.55
N GLY A 631 -0.56 -13.50 9.98
CA GLY A 631 -0.84 -14.60 9.07
C GLY A 631 -1.88 -14.25 8.03
N HIS A 632 -1.93 -15.09 7.02
CA HIS A 632 -2.97 -15.11 6.00
C HIS A 632 -3.55 -16.51 5.94
N GLY A 633 -4.88 -16.62 5.96
CA GLY A 633 -5.56 -17.91 6.00
C GLY A 633 -6.81 -17.94 5.16
N THR A 634 -7.22 -19.16 4.87
CA THR A 634 -8.44 -19.46 4.13
C THR A 634 -9.38 -20.26 5.04
N LEU A 635 -10.59 -19.72 5.22
CA LEU A 635 -11.70 -20.39 5.87
C LEU A 635 -12.53 -21.12 4.82
N GLN A 636 -12.77 -22.42 5.01
CA GLN A 636 -13.54 -23.25 4.10
C GLN A 636 -14.68 -23.88 4.86
N SER A 637 -15.86 -23.95 4.24
CA SER A 637 -17.05 -24.56 4.82
C SER A 637 -17.78 -25.43 3.79
N GLU A 638 -17.89 -26.70 4.06
CA GLU A 638 -18.83 -27.55 3.37
C GLU A 638 -20.20 -27.32 3.99
N ASN A 639 -21.14 -26.89 3.16
CA ASN A 639 -22.49 -26.59 3.59
C ASN A 639 -23.46 -27.58 2.92
N SER A 640 -24.27 -28.25 3.69
CA SER A 640 -25.32 -29.12 3.21
C SER A 640 -26.63 -28.89 3.95
N GLY A 641 -27.75 -28.88 3.20
CA GLY A 641 -29.06 -28.69 3.81
C GLY A 641 -30.21 -28.86 2.83
N PRO A 642 -31.42 -29.24 3.32
CA PRO A 642 -32.59 -29.40 2.46
C PRO A 642 -33.09 -28.06 1.92
N ARG A 643 -33.46 -28.05 0.66
CA ARG A 643 -34.09 -26.90 -0.03
C ARG A 643 -35.51 -27.28 -0.50
N PRO A 644 -36.53 -27.12 0.36
CA PRO A 644 -37.90 -27.33 -0.06
C PRO A 644 -38.31 -26.26 -1.08
N ASN A 645 -38.66 -26.66 -2.28
CA ASN A 645 -39.17 -25.79 -3.31
C ASN A 645 -40.60 -26.18 -3.66
N ALA A 646 -41.54 -25.26 -3.51
CA ALA A 646 -42.98 -25.52 -3.83
C ALA A 646 -43.26 -25.73 -5.33
N ALA A 647 -42.34 -25.37 -6.22
CA ALA A 647 -42.43 -25.44 -7.67
C ALA A 647 -41.58 -26.54 -8.33
N ALA A 648 -40.67 -27.22 -7.56
CA ALA A 648 -39.78 -28.25 -8.06
C ALA A 648 -39.58 -29.35 -6.97
N PRO A 649 -39.10 -30.57 -7.32
CA PRO A 649 -38.83 -31.57 -6.29
C PRO A 649 -37.81 -31.03 -5.31
N ALA A 650 -37.97 -31.29 -4.01
CA ALA A 650 -37.04 -30.93 -2.97
C ALA A 650 -35.67 -31.54 -3.30
N PHE A 651 -34.62 -30.77 -3.13
CA PHE A 651 -33.22 -31.21 -3.28
C PHE A 651 -32.42 -30.86 -2.04
N THR A 652 -31.30 -31.52 -1.84
CA THR A 652 -30.31 -31.17 -0.83
C THR A 652 -29.25 -30.30 -1.52
N LEU A 653 -29.04 -29.10 -0.99
CA LEU A 653 -27.92 -28.27 -1.39
C LEU A 653 -26.65 -28.89 -0.85
N PHE A 654 -25.63 -29.00 -1.68
CA PHE A 654 -24.26 -29.29 -1.29
C PHE A 654 -23.36 -28.26 -1.93
N THR A 655 -22.50 -27.60 -1.15
CA THR A 655 -21.63 -26.57 -1.66
C THR A 655 -20.41 -26.38 -0.78
N THR A 656 -19.24 -26.18 -1.38
CA THR A 656 -18.02 -25.78 -0.70
C THR A 656 -17.84 -24.29 -0.87
N ARG A 657 -17.61 -23.60 0.23
CA ARG A 657 -17.42 -22.15 0.30
C ARG A 657 -16.07 -21.85 0.88
N SER A 658 -15.47 -20.78 0.39
CA SER A 658 -14.15 -20.37 0.86
C SER A 658 -14.05 -18.87 0.94
N GLY A 659 -13.29 -18.37 1.92
CA GLY A 659 -12.95 -16.98 2.03
C GLY A 659 -11.60 -16.80 2.70
N GLN A 660 -10.86 -15.85 2.21
CA GLN A 660 -9.51 -15.54 2.71
C GLN A 660 -9.58 -14.39 3.73
N GLY A 661 -8.55 -14.29 4.57
CA GLY A 661 -8.42 -13.18 5.52
C GLY A 661 -7.10 -13.19 6.26
N PHE A 662 -6.83 -12.07 6.91
CA PHE A 662 -5.64 -11.87 7.71
C PHE A 662 -5.87 -12.27 9.16
N THR A 663 -4.78 -12.67 9.82
CA THR A 663 -4.78 -13.02 11.23
C THR A 663 -3.64 -12.29 11.92
N ALA A 664 -3.91 -11.77 13.12
CA ALA A 664 -2.90 -11.22 14.00
C ALA A 664 -3.01 -11.84 15.38
N GLY A 665 -1.89 -12.17 16.00
CA GLY A 665 -1.94 -12.85 17.28
C GLY A 665 -0.69 -12.71 18.12
N VAL A 666 -0.82 -13.18 19.36
CA VAL A 666 0.28 -13.30 20.31
C VAL A 666 0.38 -14.75 20.77
N LEU A 667 1.58 -15.17 21.11
CA LEU A 667 1.86 -16.50 21.59
C LEU A 667 2.81 -16.45 22.80
N GLY A 668 2.76 -17.50 23.59
CA GLY A 668 3.70 -17.71 24.70
C GLY A 668 3.81 -19.19 25.02
N GLY A 669 5.00 -19.62 25.36
CA GLY A 669 5.25 -21.03 25.60
C GLY A 669 6.50 -21.31 26.40
N TYR A 670 6.72 -22.60 26.60
CA TYR A 670 7.95 -23.14 27.17
C TYR A 670 8.41 -24.34 26.35
N GLY A 671 9.69 -24.34 26.03
CA GLY A 671 10.33 -25.41 25.30
C GLY A 671 11.55 -25.96 26.00
N HIS A 672 11.94 -27.17 25.65
CA HIS A 672 13.15 -27.78 26.12
C HIS A 672 13.85 -28.57 24.99
N GLN A 673 15.13 -28.34 24.84
CA GLN A 673 15.99 -28.97 23.84
C GLN A 673 16.84 -30.07 24.49
N PHE A 674 16.79 -31.29 23.94
CA PHE A 674 17.58 -32.47 24.33
C PHE A 674 18.55 -32.83 23.19
N GLY A 675 19.74 -32.22 23.20
CA GLY A 675 20.63 -32.32 22.03
C GLY A 675 20.00 -31.66 20.82
N SER A 676 19.75 -32.41 19.74
CA SER A 676 19.06 -31.87 18.55
C SER A 676 17.53 -32.01 18.60
N PHE A 677 16.96 -32.68 19.59
CA PHE A 677 15.50 -32.85 19.72
C PHE A 677 14.91 -31.73 20.59
N TYR A 678 13.73 -31.26 20.20
CA TYR A 678 12.97 -30.22 20.90
C TYR A 678 11.55 -30.70 21.20
N ILE A 679 11.06 -30.37 22.40
CA ILE A 679 9.65 -30.48 22.76
C ILE A 679 9.20 -29.25 23.52
N GLY A 680 7.97 -28.77 23.28
CA GLY A 680 7.44 -27.59 23.94
C GLY A 680 5.91 -27.55 23.94
N GLY A 681 5.38 -26.66 24.77
CA GLY A 681 3.97 -26.33 24.81
C GLY A 681 3.75 -24.84 24.64
N GLU A 682 2.70 -24.46 23.91
CA GLU A 682 2.42 -23.08 23.50
C GLU A 682 0.95 -22.77 23.65
N ALA A 683 0.64 -21.58 24.14
CA ALA A 683 -0.69 -20.97 24.10
C ALA A 683 -0.70 -19.82 23.10
N GLU A 684 -1.81 -19.63 22.40
CA GLU A 684 -1.98 -18.61 21.39
C GLU A 684 -3.33 -17.90 21.50
N LEU A 685 -3.34 -16.61 21.17
CA LEU A 685 -4.52 -15.78 21.03
C LEU A 685 -4.44 -15.10 19.66
N GLU A 686 -5.49 -15.22 18.85
CA GLU A 686 -5.54 -14.69 17.48
C GLU A 686 -6.84 -13.96 17.24
N LEU A 687 -6.77 -12.91 16.43
CA LEU A 687 -7.89 -12.23 15.79
C LEU A 687 -7.84 -12.55 14.30
N SER A 688 -8.98 -12.70 13.65
CA SER A 688 -9.09 -13.08 12.25
C SER A 688 -10.14 -12.26 11.53
N SER A 689 -9.91 -12.02 10.24
CA SER A 689 -10.89 -11.45 9.30
C SER A 689 -11.29 -12.44 8.21
N ALA A 690 -10.96 -13.73 8.36
CA ALA A 690 -11.29 -14.74 7.36
C ALA A 690 -12.78 -15.06 7.38
N GLY A 691 -13.42 -15.00 6.23
CA GLY A 691 -14.85 -15.27 6.09
C GLY A 691 -15.26 -15.41 4.63
N TRP A 692 -16.44 -15.93 4.39
CA TRP A 692 -17.05 -16.02 3.06
C TRP A 692 -18.46 -15.42 3.07
N ASN A 693 -18.92 -14.92 1.91
CA ASN A 693 -20.23 -14.34 1.75
C ASN A 693 -20.91 -14.82 0.47
N ILE A 694 -22.24 -14.67 0.47
CA ILE A 694 -23.12 -14.74 -0.68
C ILE A 694 -24.07 -13.57 -0.60
N GLU A 695 -24.21 -12.87 -1.70
CA GLU A 695 -25.15 -11.79 -1.84
C GLU A 695 -25.98 -11.95 -3.10
N ARG A 696 -27.26 -11.62 -3.02
CA ARG A 696 -28.16 -11.59 -4.17
C ARG A 696 -28.97 -10.30 -4.15
N ASP A 697 -28.57 -9.37 -4.98
CA ASP A 697 -29.21 -8.08 -5.16
C ASP A 697 -30.16 -8.11 -6.37
N PRO A 698 -31.31 -7.38 -6.41
CA PRO A 698 -31.91 -6.59 -5.36
C PRO A 698 -32.84 -7.40 -4.42
N VAL A 699 -32.75 -8.72 -4.42
CA VAL A 699 -33.57 -9.61 -3.60
C VAL A 699 -33.26 -9.48 -2.09
N GLY A 700 -32.14 -8.83 -1.74
CA GLY A 700 -31.71 -8.61 -0.36
C GLY A 700 -31.42 -9.89 0.39
N ARG A 701 -30.82 -10.90 -0.30
CA ARG A 701 -30.35 -12.13 0.34
C ARG A 701 -28.87 -11.99 0.65
N ILE A 702 -28.53 -12.07 1.91
CA ILE A 702 -27.15 -12.07 2.42
C ILE A 702 -26.95 -13.36 3.22
N TYR A 703 -25.79 -13.97 3.05
CA TYR A 703 -25.40 -15.12 3.83
C TYR A 703 -23.88 -15.12 3.98
N SER A 704 -23.38 -14.90 5.19
CA SER A 704 -21.96 -14.85 5.50
C SER A 704 -21.61 -15.63 6.75
N VAL A 705 -20.37 -16.13 6.77
CA VAL A 705 -19.73 -16.70 7.95
C VAL A 705 -18.37 -16.08 8.10
N GLU A 706 -18.09 -15.54 9.27
CA GLU A 706 -16.84 -14.88 9.62
C GLU A 706 -16.23 -15.50 10.87
N LYS A 707 -14.91 -15.69 10.86
CA LYS A 707 -14.13 -16.07 12.03
C LYS A 707 -13.55 -14.80 12.66
N LEU A 708 -13.83 -14.59 13.95
CA LEU A 708 -13.45 -13.36 14.65
C LEU A 708 -12.19 -13.52 15.51
N GLY A 709 -12.13 -14.54 16.34
CA GLY A 709 -11.02 -14.72 17.27
C GLY A 709 -10.84 -16.17 17.70
N THR A 710 -9.62 -16.52 18.10
CA THR A 710 -9.23 -17.88 18.50
C THR A 710 -8.38 -17.85 19.76
N VAL A 711 -8.64 -18.80 20.66
CA VAL A 711 -7.73 -19.16 21.74
C VAL A 711 -7.29 -20.61 21.52
N GLY A 712 -5.99 -20.89 21.65
CA GLY A 712 -5.43 -22.19 21.37
C GLY A 712 -4.35 -22.64 22.35
N ALA A 713 -4.19 -23.96 22.46
CA ALA A 713 -3.08 -24.57 23.15
C ALA A 713 -2.54 -25.74 22.29
N THR A 714 -1.23 -25.71 22.02
CA THR A 714 -0.58 -26.70 21.15
C THR A 714 0.68 -27.26 21.78
N LEU A 715 0.99 -28.51 21.45
CA LEU A 715 2.28 -29.11 21.68
C LEU A 715 3.13 -29.01 20.44
N ARG A 716 4.44 -28.80 20.62
CA ARG A 716 5.44 -28.69 19.56
C ARG A 716 6.49 -29.79 19.78
N ALA A 717 6.89 -30.45 18.73
CA ALA A 717 8.01 -31.39 18.72
C ALA A 717 8.85 -31.15 17.47
N GLY A 718 10.18 -31.07 17.63
CA GLY A 718 11.03 -30.68 16.53
C GLY A 718 12.47 -31.17 16.62
N TYR A 719 13.22 -30.81 15.60
CA TYR A 719 14.62 -31.13 15.45
C TYR A 719 15.42 -29.89 15.06
N VAL A 720 16.51 -29.64 15.78
CA VAL A 720 17.41 -28.50 15.51
C VAL A 720 18.43 -28.93 14.46
N VAL A 721 18.39 -28.25 13.31
CA VAL A 721 19.33 -28.39 12.21
C VAL A 721 20.30 -27.23 12.19
N ASN A 722 21.53 -27.44 11.73
CA ASN A 722 22.56 -26.40 11.60
C ASN A 722 22.74 -25.50 12.84
N GLU A 723 22.49 -26.04 14.05
CA GLU A 723 22.67 -25.34 15.32
C GLU A 723 21.90 -24.00 15.46
N SER A 724 21.09 -23.59 14.46
CA SER A 724 20.40 -22.30 14.42
C SER A 724 18.97 -22.34 13.88
N VAL A 725 18.51 -23.51 13.47
CA VAL A 725 17.18 -23.71 12.87
C VAL A 725 16.44 -24.85 13.55
N LEU A 726 15.26 -24.58 14.07
CA LEU A 726 14.35 -25.57 14.61
C LEU A 726 13.25 -25.86 13.57
N ILE A 727 13.20 -27.08 13.06
CA ILE A 727 12.07 -27.59 12.26
C ILE A 727 11.15 -28.34 13.23
N TYR A 728 9.85 -28.03 13.22
CA TYR A 728 8.91 -28.63 14.16
C TYR A 728 7.56 -28.95 13.53
N GLY A 729 6.93 -30.00 14.10
CA GLY A 729 5.51 -30.22 13.99
C GLY A 729 4.78 -29.70 15.22
N ARG A 730 3.52 -29.31 15.03
CA ARG A 730 2.64 -28.89 16.14
C ARG A 730 1.27 -29.54 16.03
N ALA A 731 0.65 -29.82 17.18
CA ALA A 731 -0.70 -30.32 17.26
C ALA A 731 -1.37 -29.82 18.55
N GLY A 732 -2.66 -29.49 18.48
CA GLY A 732 -3.37 -28.99 19.65
C GLY A 732 -4.84 -28.76 19.41
N LEU A 733 -5.45 -28.10 20.40
CA LEU A 733 -6.86 -27.72 20.39
C LEU A 733 -6.99 -26.20 20.34
N VAL A 734 -7.94 -25.74 19.54
CA VAL A 734 -8.32 -24.33 19.46
C VAL A 734 -9.81 -24.17 19.70
N ARG A 735 -10.19 -23.00 20.20
CA ARG A 735 -11.61 -22.60 20.31
C ARG A 735 -11.76 -21.25 19.65
N SER A 736 -12.55 -21.17 18.58
CA SER A 736 -12.75 -19.99 17.77
C SER A 736 -14.18 -19.49 17.83
N LYS A 737 -14.33 -18.15 17.79
CA LYS A 737 -15.62 -17.51 17.68
C LYS A 737 -15.94 -17.31 16.21
N PHE A 738 -17.13 -17.76 15.81
CA PHE A 738 -17.70 -17.54 14.48
C PHE A 738 -18.96 -16.69 14.58
N ASN A 739 -19.17 -15.82 13.62
CA ASN A 739 -20.43 -15.11 13.43
C ASN A 739 -21.06 -15.58 12.11
N THR A 740 -22.32 -16.00 12.17
CA THR A 740 -23.12 -16.38 10.99
C THR A 740 -24.24 -15.35 10.83
N ASN A 741 -24.27 -14.69 9.69
CA ASN A 741 -25.32 -13.73 9.34
C ASN A 741 -26.13 -14.26 8.14
N TYR A 742 -27.46 -14.32 8.29
CA TYR A 742 -28.37 -14.67 7.21
C TYR A 742 -29.55 -13.71 7.19
N GLN A 743 -29.80 -13.12 6.04
CA GLN A 743 -30.94 -12.25 5.80
C GLN A 743 -31.67 -12.65 4.52
N PHE A 744 -32.95 -12.95 4.60
CA PHE A 744 -33.80 -13.19 3.42
C PHE A 744 -35.27 -13.13 3.77
N SER A 745 -36.07 -12.37 3.00
CA SER A 745 -37.57 -12.34 3.07
C SER A 745 -38.15 -12.13 4.47
N GLY A 746 -37.49 -11.28 5.28
CA GLY A 746 -37.91 -10.97 6.66
C GLY A 746 -37.39 -11.91 7.72
N ASN A 747 -36.67 -12.99 7.36
CA ASN A 747 -35.91 -13.79 8.29
C ASN A 747 -34.52 -13.17 8.45
N LEU A 748 -34.14 -12.93 9.70
CA LEU A 748 -32.81 -12.44 10.09
C LEU A 748 -32.26 -13.40 11.14
N VAL A 749 -31.08 -13.95 10.87
CA VAL A 749 -30.29 -14.72 11.82
C VAL A 749 -28.93 -14.04 11.94
N ASP A 750 -28.58 -13.67 13.16
CA ASP A 750 -27.25 -13.21 13.56
C ASP A 750 -26.85 -14.05 14.75
N GLN A 751 -25.98 -15.01 14.52
CA GLN A 751 -25.64 -16.05 15.49
C GLN A 751 -24.13 -16.12 15.72
N ASP A 752 -23.75 -16.01 16.98
CA ASP A 752 -22.39 -16.22 17.44
C ASP A 752 -22.21 -17.65 17.96
N ASP A 753 -21.29 -18.41 17.37
CA ASP A 753 -20.94 -19.75 17.78
C ASP A 753 -19.47 -19.85 18.23
N TYR A 754 -19.22 -20.72 19.22
CA TYR A 754 -17.87 -21.05 19.68
C TYR A 754 -17.56 -22.50 19.31
N LEU A 755 -16.80 -22.71 18.25
CA LEU A 755 -16.44 -24.03 17.76
C LEU A 755 -15.07 -24.45 18.30
N THR A 756 -14.98 -25.72 18.71
CA THR A 756 -13.70 -26.34 19.06
C THR A 756 -13.11 -27.01 17.81
N GLY A 757 -11.81 -26.86 17.62
CA GLY A 757 -11.11 -27.45 16.47
C GLY A 757 -9.83 -28.17 16.88
N VAL A 758 -9.48 -29.18 16.10
CA VAL A 758 -8.16 -29.83 16.16
C VAL A 758 -7.26 -29.15 15.15
N ARG A 759 -6.18 -28.53 15.64
CA ARG A 759 -5.16 -27.84 14.82
C ARG A 759 -3.91 -28.70 14.72
N ILE A 760 -3.47 -28.97 13.50
CA ILE A 760 -2.20 -29.64 13.20
C ILE A 760 -1.39 -28.83 12.21
N GLY A 761 -0.07 -28.94 12.25
CA GLY A 761 0.78 -28.23 11.31
C GLY A 761 2.26 -28.42 11.55
N GLY A 762 3.04 -27.59 10.89
CA GLY A 762 4.49 -27.58 11.02
C GLY A 762 5.09 -26.24 10.65
N GLY A 763 6.34 -26.05 11.02
CA GLY A 763 7.01 -24.80 10.75
C GLY A 763 8.51 -24.88 10.95
N VAL A 764 9.13 -23.73 10.69
CA VAL A 764 10.55 -23.49 10.92
C VAL A 764 10.74 -22.27 11.80
N GLU A 765 11.69 -22.35 12.71
CA GLU A 765 12.09 -21.24 13.58
C GLU A 765 13.57 -20.96 13.35
N LEU A 766 13.88 -19.77 12.87
CA LEU A 766 15.21 -19.34 12.45
C LEU A 766 15.76 -18.37 13.48
N SER A 767 16.93 -18.65 14.02
CA SER A 767 17.57 -17.74 14.95
C SER A 767 18.06 -16.45 14.24
N VAL A 768 17.57 -15.30 14.69
CA VAL A 768 18.06 -13.96 14.31
C VAL A 768 19.14 -13.49 15.28
N SER A 769 18.99 -13.85 16.55
CA SER A 769 19.98 -13.67 17.62
C SER A 769 19.87 -14.83 18.61
N GLN A 770 20.69 -14.85 19.67
CA GLN A 770 20.58 -15.88 20.70
C GLN A 770 19.22 -15.91 21.42
N GLN A 771 18.46 -14.82 21.40
CA GLN A 771 17.19 -14.68 22.12
C GLN A 771 16.01 -14.36 21.20
N THR A 772 16.26 -13.98 19.94
CA THR A 772 15.20 -13.58 19.01
C THR A 772 15.14 -14.53 17.83
N HIS A 773 13.96 -15.08 17.58
CA HIS A 773 13.75 -16.07 16.53
C HIS A 773 12.64 -15.59 15.59
N LEU A 774 12.86 -15.73 14.29
CA LEU A 774 11.84 -15.59 13.27
C LEU A 774 11.21 -16.97 13.03
N ARG A 775 9.91 -16.98 12.90
CA ARG A 775 9.10 -18.17 12.79
C ARG A 775 8.21 -18.13 11.56
N LEU A 776 8.18 -19.21 10.80
CA LEU A 776 7.20 -19.45 9.75
C LEU A 776 6.49 -20.75 10.09
N ASP A 777 5.17 -20.74 10.14
CA ASP A 777 4.41 -21.96 10.33
C ASP A 777 3.13 -22.01 9.49
N TYR A 778 2.74 -23.22 9.12
CA TYR A 778 1.51 -23.52 8.44
C TYR A 778 0.69 -24.50 9.29
N THR A 779 -0.60 -24.21 9.45
CA THR A 779 -1.51 -25.05 10.21
C THR A 779 -2.81 -25.28 9.47
N HIS A 780 -3.35 -26.48 9.62
CA HIS A 780 -4.70 -26.84 9.24
C HIS A 780 -5.52 -27.12 10.52
N THR A 781 -6.73 -26.55 10.58
CA THR A 781 -7.66 -26.71 11.69
C THR A 781 -8.97 -27.26 11.17
N ASN A 782 -9.43 -28.40 11.72
CA ASN A 782 -10.78 -28.89 11.51
C ASN A 782 -11.62 -28.58 12.74
N TYR A 783 -12.74 -27.89 12.56
CA TYR A 783 -13.69 -27.54 13.61
C TYR A 783 -14.81 -28.56 13.75
N ASP A 784 -15.42 -28.63 14.93
CA ASP A 784 -16.63 -29.44 15.15
C ASP A 784 -17.74 -28.94 14.20
N ALA A 785 -18.46 -29.90 13.61
CA ALA A 785 -19.62 -29.59 12.78
C ALA A 785 -20.69 -28.86 13.57
N HIS A 786 -21.32 -27.86 12.97
CA HIS A 786 -22.38 -27.09 13.60
C HIS A 786 -23.59 -26.93 12.67
N GLN A 787 -24.73 -26.58 13.23
CA GLN A 787 -25.99 -26.42 12.51
C GLN A 787 -26.56 -25.03 12.75
N VAL A 788 -27.07 -24.44 11.68
CA VAL A 788 -27.77 -23.16 11.73
C VAL A 788 -29.20 -23.35 11.23
N ASP A 789 -30.17 -22.95 12.05
CA ASP A 789 -31.60 -23.00 11.71
C ASP A 789 -32.05 -21.60 11.22
N TYR A 790 -32.45 -21.52 9.96
CA TYR A 790 -32.95 -20.28 9.34
C TYR A 790 -34.45 -20.10 9.44
N GLY A 791 -35.16 -20.95 10.18
CA GLY A 791 -36.60 -20.94 10.27
C GLY A 791 -37.32 -21.52 9.03
N VAL A 792 -36.61 -21.71 7.93
CA VAL A 792 -37.07 -22.31 6.66
C VAL A 792 -36.31 -23.59 6.29
N GLY A 793 -35.33 -23.96 7.09
CA GLY A 793 -34.47 -25.15 6.95
C GLY A 793 -33.26 -25.06 7.85
N VAL A 794 -32.59 -26.18 8.04
CA VAL A 794 -31.38 -26.32 8.83
C VAL A 794 -30.25 -26.70 7.90
N ASP A 795 -29.16 -25.93 7.93
CA ASP A 795 -27.93 -26.25 7.24
C ASP A 795 -26.89 -26.79 8.22
N GLN A 796 -26.17 -27.82 7.78
CA GLN A 796 -24.98 -28.33 8.46
C GLN A 796 -23.76 -27.72 7.82
N PHE A 797 -22.79 -27.34 8.66
CA PHE A 797 -21.49 -26.82 8.27
C PHE A 797 -20.40 -27.71 8.83
N ASP A 798 -19.50 -28.14 7.95
CA ASP A 798 -18.23 -28.72 8.27
C ASP A 798 -17.14 -27.73 7.87
N THR A 799 -16.55 -27.06 8.88
CA THR A 799 -15.67 -25.91 8.66
C THR A 799 -14.22 -26.28 8.96
N SER A 800 -13.32 -25.83 8.08
CA SER A 800 -11.87 -25.96 8.25
C SER A 800 -11.15 -24.65 7.97
N GLU A 801 -9.92 -24.52 8.43
CA GLU A 801 -9.07 -23.36 8.23
C GLU A 801 -7.66 -23.79 7.86
N ASN A 802 -7.09 -23.16 6.83
CA ASN A 802 -5.68 -23.24 6.50
C ASN A 802 -5.04 -21.89 6.81
N LEU A 803 -3.96 -21.87 7.59
CA LEU A 803 -3.37 -20.63 8.08
C LEU A 803 -1.85 -20.70 8.01
N PHE A 804 -1.25 -19.78 7.22
CA PHE A 804 0.18 -19.52 7.20
C PHE A 804 0.48 -18.30 8.08
N ARG A 805 1.54 -18.37 8.89
CA ARG A 805 1.93 -17.32 9.83
C ARG A 805 3.42 -17.03 9.78
N VAL A 806 3.74 -15.76 9.92
CA VAL A 806 5.09 -15.25 10.17
C VAL A 806 5.09 -14.58 11.54
N GLY A 807 6.01 -14.94 12.39
CA GLY A 807 6.09 -14.44 13.76
C GLY A 807 7.52 -14.16 14.21
N LEU A 808 7.62 -13.31 15.23
CA LEU A 808 8.84 -13.08 15.99
C LEU A 808 8.61 -13.53 17.42
N SER A 809 9.51 -14.33 17.96
CA SER A 809 9.53 -14.73 19.35
C SER A 809 10.79 -14.28 20.05
N TYR A 810 10.65 -13.92 21.33
CA TYR A 810 11.74 -13.59 22.22
C TYR A 810 11.80 -14.64 23.33
N GLN A 811 12.98 -15.19 23.52
CA GLN A 811 13.28 -16.19 24.52
C GLN A 811 13.93 -15.52 25.75
N PHE A 812 13.42 -15.85 26.93
CA PHE A 812 13.84 -15.27 28.19
C PHE A 812 15.00 -16.02 28.85
#